data_cb3cf18ca77380ec1d70e542847c4504
#
_entry.id   cb3cf18ca77380ec1d70e542847c4504
#
_cell.length_a   1.000
_cell.length_b   1.000
_cell.length_c   1.000
_cell.angle_alpha   90.00
_cell.angle_beta   90.00
_cell.angle_gamma   90.00
#
_symmetry.space_group_name_H-M   'P 1'
#
loop_
_entity.id
_entity.type
_entity.pdbx_description
1 polymer ?
#
loop_
_entity_poly.entity_id
_entity_poly.type
_entity_poly.pdbx_seq_one_letter_code
_entity_poly.pdbx_strand_id
1 'polypeptide(L)'
;MSTEILAQYQEPIEAYNPLAGHPDPDQLILDSLRQGTTLAGREKPFVWELDDITSEAALHRYRAEVEIEALINLAERGPVDIHISETEKDKLRSLYSQETFDAGIVIRMDHLGYKGNAPREHDVKSVEAYLAELLDEHGLGHLKEWLHFGMTSEDTNNLAFNLMLRDAVNQVLVPSVTRVSDRLAHLATIYADVPTLGITHTQKASPTTVGKQFGYLLSNITQVMGSLDGMRLSGKFSGAVGNHNPMSVLFPDFDYDAYAKDFVESQGFVYSSVENQRNNHLAVTELLSTVSKLAVVGKDTTDNAWLQILGDKLRQKLVAGEKGSSTMSHKINPWRLENAESLFEQAIALMSRAPEGLIASRHERDLSDHGWERAYGDMIGRVVAGYNYFAVQLDRLSLNEAAARDSLAESAEVLSELVQTAGRVSGDADAYDKIVSLTQGKKLDTEGMQKVIESALPAGELRDHVVAVTPYEYIGVAPQKAREAVLGWHAAKLILKRGVLDESTSIDTVLFDLDGTLHFGDKDELFARLSAISNNLGSEFTEEEIRGFGNRSDYLEMVSLMVAEHNRRFASNPITEDQFQEINDAISGSFDSMFYTADEAAETIQVLKDSGKVTGLVTTRGNKSRDRLLSLHGFDGLFDVIVGRNDCEQRKPHPKPIALALEKLDITNPRRALYVGDLQIDDVGAGNALRMKTALVNDIPLDPYGPVPTYHWQNLKPLGRLYSR
;
A
#
# COMPACT_ATOMS: atom_id res chain seq x y z
N MET A 1 16.85 -3.25 -12.41
CA MET A 1 15.67 -3.04 -11.52
C MET A 1 14.95 -4.34 -11.15
N SER A 2 14.37 -5.14 -12.09
CA SER A 2 13.75 -6.44 -11.74
C SER A 2 14.71 -7.40 -11.04
N THR A 3 15.95 -7.49 -11.49
CA THR A 3 17.02 -8.30 -10.87
C THR A 3 17.36 -7.80 -9.47
N GLU A 4 17.40 -6.52 -9.24
CA GLU A 4 17.68 -5.92 -7.93
C GLU A 4 16.52 -6.11 -6.94
N ILE A 5 15.28 -6.01 -7.41
CA ILE A 5 14.09 -6.32 -6.58
C ILE A 5 14.12 -7.78 -6.15
N LEU A 6 14.35 -8.70 -7.08
CA LEU A 6 14.43 -10.13 -6.76
C LEU A 6 15.59 -10.43 -5.81
N ALA A 7 16.72 -9.72 -5.93
CA ALA A 7 17.87 -9.88 -5.04
C ALA A 7 17.52 -9.54 -3.57
N GLN A 8 16.63 -8.58 -3.31
CA GLN A 8 16.20 -8.25 -1.94
C GLN A 8 15.49 -9.42 -1.24
N TYR A 9 14.81 -10.28 -2.01
CA TYR A 9 14.11 -11.46 -1.48
C TYR A 9 14.97 -12.74 -1.51
N GLN A 10 16.23 -12.67 -1.97
CA GLN A 10 17.19 -13.78 -1.85
C GLN A 10 17.86 -13.82 -0.48
N GLU A 11 18.00 -12.68 0.17
CA GLU A 11 18.59 -12.60 1.51
C GLU A 11 17.69 -13.24 2.57
N PRO A 12 18.27 -13.89 3.59
CA PRO A 12 17.50 -14.46 4.70
C PRO A 12 16.73 -13.37 5.44
N ILE A 13 15.47 -13.66 5.76
CA ILE A 13 14.64 -12.77 6.60
C ILE A 13 14.88 -13.12 8.06
N GLU A 14 15.08 -12.11 8.90
CA GLU A 14 15.18 -12.30 10.34
C GLU A 14 13.93 -12.97 10.91
N ALA A 15 14.14 -13.94 11.81
CA ALA A 15 13.05 -14.69 12.42
C ALA A 15 12.13 -13.76 13.23
N TYR A 16 10.84 -13.91 13.03
CA TYR A 16 9.85 -13.09 13.72
C TYR A 16 9.72 -13.47 15.19
N ASN A 17 9.95 -12.49 16.06
CA ASN A 17 9.66 -12.56 17.47
C ASN A 17 8.40 -11.74 17.78
N PRO A 18 7.26 -12.35 18.15
CA PRO A 18 6.02 -11.65 18.43
C PRO A 18 6.08 -10.67 19.61
N LEU A 19 7.08 -10.80 20.48
CA LEU A 19 7.30 -9.91 21.64
C LEU A 19 8.38 -8.84 21.39
N ALA A 20 8.95 -8.81 20.19
CA ALA A 20 9.93 -7.78 19.84
C ALA A 20 9.31 -6.39 19.93
N GLY A 21 9.99 -5.49 20.64
CA GLY A 21 9.54 -4.11 20.84
C GLY A 21 8.59 -3.88 22.02
N HIS A 22 8.09 -4.94 22.68
CA HIS A 22 7.31 -4.75 23.88
C HIS A 22 8.23 -4.35 25.07
N PRO A 23 7.90 -3.29 25.84
CA PRO A 23 8.77 -2.77 26.89
C PRO A 23 8.95 -3.77 28.05
N ASP A 24 7.96 -4.59 28.37
CA ASP A 24 7.99 -5.62 29.40
C ASP A 24 7.26 -6.89 28.95
N PRO A 25 7.95 -7.79 28.18
CA PRO A 25 7.34 -9.02 27.68
C PRO A 25 6.89 -9.99 28.77
N ASP A 26 7.62 -10.06 29.87
CA ASP A 26 7.33 -10.98 30.98
C ASP A 26 6.05 -10.54 31.70
N GLN A 27 5.91 -9.26 31.99
CA GLN A 27 4.69 -8.71 32.61
C GLN A 27 3.48 -8.88 31.71
N LEU A 28 3.59 -8.63 30.41
CA LEU A 28 2.52 -8.87 29.45
C LEU A 28 1.98 -10.30 29.53
N ILE A 29 2.88 -11.30 29.56
CA ILE A 29 2.49 -12.71 29.68
C ILE A 29 1.82 -12.99 31.01
N LEU A 30 2.37 -12.46 32.11
CA LEU A 30 1.79 -12.66 33.46
C LEU A 30 0.39 -12.05 33.58
N ASP A 31 0.17 -10.85 33.04
CA ASP A 31 -1.14 -10.19 33.07
C ASP A 31 -2.19 -10.93 32.23
N SER A 32 -1.75 -11.61 31.16
CA SER A 32 -2.63 -12.41 30.33
C SER A 32 -3.23 -13.66 30.99
N LEU A 33 -2.62 -14.13 32.10
CA LEU A 33 -3.03 -15.39 32.76
C LEU A 33 -4.46 -15.36 33.35
N ARG A 34 -5.01 -14.18 33.63
CA ARG A 34 -6.34 -14.01 34.23
C ARG A 34 -7.39 -13.45 33.26
N GLN A 35 -7.07 -13.37 31.98
CA GLN A 35 -7.98 -12.82 30.97
C GLN A 35 -9.01 -13.86 30.53
N GLY A 36 -10.25 -13.41 30.33
CA GLY A 36 -11.40 -14.25 30.01
C GLY A 36 -11.56 -14.62 28.52
N THR A 37 -10.72 -14.12 27.63
CA THR A 37 -10.76 -14.38 26.20
C THR A 37 -9.42 -14.92 25.69
N THR A 38 -9.44 -15.68 24.58
CA THR A 38 -8.21 -16.24 24.01
C THR A 38 -7.28 -15.14 23.48
N LEU A 39 -7.79 -14.07 22.86
CA LEU A 39 -6.96 -12.98 22.36
C LEU A 39 -6.26 -12.22 23.50
N ALA A 40 -6.96 -11.95 24.57
CA ALA A 40 -6.36 -11.28 25.73
C ALA A 40 -5.52 -12.23 26.61
N GLY A 41 -5.72 -13.55 26.46
CA GLY A 41 -5.00 -14.62 27.17
C GLY A 41 -3.89 -15.26 26.33
N ARG A 42 -4.14 -16.47 25.84
CA ARG A 42 -3.16 -17.32 25.12
C ARG A 42 -2.53 -16.63 23.91
N GLU A 43 -3.33 -15.85 23.16
CA GLU A 43 -2.91 -15.21 21.90
C GLU A 43 -2.29 -13.82 22.12
N LYS A 44 -2.28 -13.33 23.36
CA LYS A 44 -1.81 -11.98 23.70
C LYS A 44 -0.45 -11.61 23.11
N PRO A 45 0.58 -12.49 23.15
CA PRO A 45 1.88 -12.20 22.53
C PRO A 45 1.83 -11.86 21.05
N PHE A 46 0.77 -12.27 20.35
CA PHE A 46 0.61 -12.09 18.91
C PHE A 46 -0.27 -10.91 18.53
N VAL A 47 -0.89 -10.23 19.50
CA VAL A 47 -1.88 -9.16 19.27
C VAL A 47 -1.72 -7.96 20.20
N TRP A 48 -0.67 -7.92 21.04
CA TRP A 48 -0.48 -6.86 22.04
C TRP A 48 -0.43 -5.45 21.44
N GLU A 49 0.04 -5.32 20.19
CA GLU A 49 0.10 -4.07 19.44
C GLU A 49 -1.30 -3.44 19.24
N LEU A 50 -2.38 -4.23 19.38
CA LEU A 50 -3.77 -3.74 19.30
C LEU A 50 -4.28 -3.11 20.60
N ASP A 51 -3.61 -3.27 21.74
CA ASP A 51 -4.11 -2.78 23.03
C ASP A 51 -4.34 -1.27 23.05
N ASP A 52 -3.37 -0.52 22.56
CA ASP A 52 -3.44 0.93 22.49
C ASP A 52 -4.33 1.45 21.36
N ILE A 53 -4.93 0.55 20.57
CA ILE A 53 -5.74 0.89 19.40
C ILE A 53 -7.19 0.40 19.58
N THR A 54 -7.41 -0.85 20.01
CA THR A 54 -8.76 -1.46 19.99
C THR A 54 -9.33 -1.77 21.37
N SER A 55 -8.63 -1.40 22.44
CA SER A 55 -9.16 -1.52 23.79
C SER A 55 -10.24 -0.48 24.10
N GLU A 56 -10.99 -0.68 25.17
CA GLU A 56 -11.96 0.30 25.68
C GLU A 56 -11.26 1.62 26.07
N ALA A 57 -10.05 1.54 26.63
CA ALA A 57 -9.24 2.72 26.96
C ALA A 57 -8.87 3.52 25.69
N ALA A 58 -8.48 2.81 24.63
CA ALA A 58 -8.18 3.44 23.35
C ALA A 58 -9.44 4.08 22.72
N LEU A 59 -10.60 3.41 22.79
CA LEU A 59 -11.86 3.96 22.30
C LEU A 59 -12.22 5.27 23.00
N HIS A 60 -12.06 5.34 24.33
CA HIS A 60 -12.30 6.59 25.05
C HIS A 60 -11.33 7.71 24.62
N ARG A 61 -10.08 7.38 24.34
CA ARG A 61 -9.09 8.34 23.84
C ARG A 61 -9.47 8.84 22.43
N TYR A 62 -9.86 7.96 21.52
CA TYR A 62 -10.35 8.38 20.19
C TYR A 62 -11.63 9.24 20.28
N ARG A 63 -12.54 8.97 21.23
CA ARG A 63 -13.68 9.84 21.48
C ARG A 63 -13.25 11.22 21.95
N ALA A 64 -12.26 11.29 22.86
CA ALA A 64 -11.70 12.56 23.30
C ALA A 64 -11.04 13.33 22.17
N GLU A 65 -10.33 12.65 21.26
CA GLU A 65 -9.77 13.22 20.05
C GLU A 65 -10.87 13.87 19.18
N VAL A 66 -11.96 13.13 18.89
CA VAL A 66 -13.08 13.65 18.09
C VAL A 66 -13.74 14.86 18.76
N GLU A 67 -13.99 14.83 20.08
CA GLU A 67 -14.57 15.94 20.82
C GLU A 67 -13.70 17.21 20.77
N ILE A 68 -12.39 17.06 20.95
CA ILE A 68 -11.44 18.18 20.91
C ILE A 68 -11.31 18.74 19.49
N GLU A 69 -11.17 17.89 18.48
CA GLU A 69 -11.07 18.36 17.09
C GLU A 69 -12.41 19.00 16.63
N ALA A 70 -13.56 18.51 17.10
CA ALA A 70 -14.85 19.15 16.86
C ALA A 70 -14.95 20.54 17.52
N LEU A 71 -14.44 20.71 18.74
CA LEU A 71 -14.35 22.00 19.42
C LEU A 71 -13.44 22.98 18.64
N ILE A 72 -12.31 22.53 18.16
CA ILE A 72 -11.40 23.35 17.33
C ILE A 72 -12.09 23.75 16.02
N ASN A 73 -12.74 22.79 15.33
CA ASN A 73 -13.48 23.05 14.11
C ASN A 73 -14.65 24.03 14.33
N LEU A 74 -15.33 23.94 15.50
CA LEU A 74 -16.39 24.87 15.88
C LEU A 74 -15.87 26.31 16.01
N ALA A 75 -14.70 26.48 16.60
CA ALA A 75 -14.06 27.80 16.75
C ALA A 75 -13.55 28.36 15.42
N GLU A 76 -13.09 27.52 14.52
CA GLU A 76 -12.52 27.97 13.23
C GLU A 76 -13.57 28.26 12.16
N ARG A 77 -14.65 27.46 12.14
CA ARG A 77 -15.60 27.38 11.02
C ARG A 77 -17.07 27.41 11.45
N GLY A 78 -17.33 27.26 12.74
CA GLY A 78 -18.69 27.24 13.27
C GLY A 78 -19.38 28.62 13.25
N PRO A 79 -20.68 28.64 13.47
CA PRO A 79 -21.49 29.89 13.48
C PRO A 79 -21.38 30.69 14.78
N VAL A 80 -20.49 30.30 15.69
CA VAL A 80 -20.33 30.89 17.03
C VAL A 80 -19.02 31.66 17.14
N ASP A 81 -19.04 32.75 17.93
CA ASP A 81 -17.86 33.60 18.14
C ASP A 81 -17.00 33.04 19.30
N ILE A 82 -16.21 32.05 18.99
CA ILE A 82 -15.23 31.45 19.90
C ILE A 82 -13.85 31.62 19.31
N HIS A 83 -12.91 32.12 20.10
CA HIS A 83 -11.53 32.25 19.68
C HIS A 83 -10.66 31.26 20.43
N ILE A 84 -9.90 30.45 19.70
CA ILE A 84 -8.88 29.51 20.21
C ILE A 84 -7.56 29.82 19.51
N SER A 85 -6.56 30.26 20.26
CA SER A 85 -5.23 30.52 19.72
C SER A 85 -4.50 29.22 19.35
N GLU A 86 -3.48 29.26 18.47
CA GLU A 86 -2.69 28.07 18.11
C GLU A 86 -2.08 27.39 19.34
N THR A 87 -1.57 28.16 20.32
CA THR A 87 -1.05 27.60 21.56
C THR A 87 -2.13 26.86 22.38
N GLU A 88 -3.38 27.33 22.35
CA GLU A 88 -4.49 26.63 23.00
C GLU A 88 -4.91 25.39 22.22
N LYS A 89 -4.86 25.39 20.88
CA LYS A 89 -5.08 24.20 20.06
C LYS A 89 -4.05 23.12 20.39
N ASP A 90 -2.78 23.46 20.50
CA ASP A 90 -1.70 22.52 20.88
C ASP A 90 -1.98 21.92 22.28
N LYS A 91 -2.40 22.75 23.24
CA LYS A 91 -2.80 22.28 24.57
C LYS A 91 -4.03 21.37 24.50
N LEU A 92 -5.06 21.72 23.74
CA LEU A 92 -6.24 20.91 23.54
C LEU A 92 -5.88 19.54 22.99
N ARG A 93 -5.04 19.48 21.95
CA ARG A 93 -4.57 18.23 21.36
C ARG A 93 -3.75 17.38 22.33
N SER A 94 -3.03 18.00 23.26
CA SER A 94 -2.29 17.24 24.29
C SER A 94 -3.23 16.53 25.30
N LEU A 95 -4.50 16.96 25.43
CA LEU A 95 -5.44 16.39 26.41
C LEU A 95 -5.88 14.96 26.06
N TYR A 96 -5.83 14.56 24.79
CA TYR A 96 -6.13 13.18 24.38
C TYR A 96 -4.88 12.33 24.11
N SER A 97 -3.69 12.79 24.50
CA SER A 97 -2.48 11.96 24.46
C SER A 97 -2.52 10.82 25.48
N GLN A 98 -1.75 9.75 25.22
CA GLN A 98 -1.67 8.63 26.17
C GLN A 98 -1.15 9.02 27.55
N GLU A 99 -0.31 10.04 27.62
CA GLU A 99 0.26 10.52 28.88
C GLU A 99 -0.73 11.34 29.72
N THR A 100 -1.67 12.03 29.06
CA THR A 100 -2.59 12.97 29.75
C THR A 100 -3.97 12.37 29.98
N PHE A 101 -4.50 11.56 29.05
CA PHE A 101 -5.85 11.03 29.11
C PHE A 101 -5.91 9.72 29.90
N ASP A 102 -6.47 9.79 31.12
CA ASP A 102 -6.70 8.61 31.96
C ASP A 102 -8.12 8.03 31.71
N ALA A 103 -8.20 7.02 30.86
CA ALA A 103 -9.44 6.29 30.60
C ALA A 103 -10.04 5.62 31.84
N GLY A 104 -9.22 5.35 32.87
CA GLY A 104 -9.70 4.81 34.14
C GLY A 104 -10.61 5.79 34.88
N ILE A 105 -10.42 7.10 34.72
CA ILE A 105 -11.34 8.11 35.25
C ILE A 105 -12.69 8.06 34.52
N VAL A 106 -12.67 7.92 33.20
CA VAL A 106 -13.91 7.79 32.39
C VAL A 106 -14.73 6.59 32.85
N ILE A 107 -14.10 5.42 33.03
CA ILE A 107 -14.75 4.19 33.51
C ILE A 107 -15.32 4.37 34.92
N ARG A 108 -14.61 5.10 35.82
CA ARG A 108 -15.15 5.43 37.14
C ARG A 108 -16.38 6.32 37.07
N MET A 109 -16.35 7.37 36.22
CA MET A 109 -17.49 8.25 35.99
C MET A 109 -18.67 7.50 35.41
N ASP A 110 -18.44 6.55 34.54
CA ASP A 110 -19.49 5.76 33.90
C ASP A 110 -20.11 4.73 34.83
N HIS A 111 -19.33 3.88 35.49
CA HIS A 111 -19.82 2.68 36.18
C HIS A 111 -19.79 2.76 37.71
N LEU A 112 -18.92 3.55 38.31
CA LEU A 112 -18.64 3.50 39.76
C LEU A 112 -19.06 4.78 40.50
N GLY A 113 -19.21 5.87 39.79
CA GLY A 113 -19.28 7.21 40.32
C GLY A 113 -17.89 7.83 40.58
N TYR A 114 -17.82 9.16 40.58
CA TYR A 114 -16.57 9.89 40.68
C TYR A 114 -16.75 11.23 41.42
N LYS A 115 -15.83 11.57 42.33
CA LYS A 115 -15.83 12.81 43.14
C LYS A 115 -17.17 13.04 43.84
N GLY A 116 -17.81 11.99 44.33
CA GLY A 116 -19.12 12.08 45.05
C GLY A 116 -20.36 12.08 44.15
N ASN A 117 -20.20 12.06 42.82
CA ASN A 117 -21.30 11.91 41.87
C ASN A 117 -21.62 10.42 41.63
N ALA A 118 -22.88 10.10 41.41
CA ALA A 118 -23.34 8.77 41.03
C ALA A 118 -22.80 8.37 39.64
N PRO A 119 -22.76 7.06 39.31
CA PRO A 119 -22.45 6.58 37.96
C PRO A 119 -23.33 7.28 36.93
N ARG A 120 -22.75 7.59 35.76
CA ARG A 120 -23.48 8.24 34.66
C ARG A 120 -24.22 7.23 33.78
N GLU A 121 -23.74 5.98 33.74
CA GLU A 121 -24.24 4.91 32.87
C GLU A 121 -24.33 5.36 31.39
N HIS A 122 -23.34 6.18 30.99
CA HIS A 122 -23.25 6.73 29.64
C HIS A 122 -21.78 7.10 29.32
N ASP A 123 -21.12 6.26 28.54
CA ASP A 123 -19.71 6.31 28.26
C ASP A 123 -19.25 7.63 27.56
N VAL A 124 -19.92 8.06 26.47
CA VAL A 124 -19.57 9.32 25.79
C VAL A 124 -19.77 10.54 26.70
N LYS A 125 -20.86 10.55 27.50
CA LYS A 125 -21.08 11.61 28.47
C LYS A 125 -20.04 11.64 29.60
N SER A 126 -19.42 10.49 29.87
CA SER A 126 -18.30 10.39 30.83
C SER A 126 -16.99 10.92 30.24
N VAL A 127 -16.76 10.71 28.95
CA VAL A 127 -15.61 11.32 28.22
C VAL A 127 -15.76 12.84 28.21
N GLU A 128 -16.93 13.38 27.84
CA GLU A 128 -17.19 14.82 27.82
C GLU A 128 -16.98 15.46 29.22
N ALA A 129 -17.47 14.79 30.27
CA ALA A 129 -17.30 15.28 31.64
C ALA A 129 -15.84 15.27 32.08
N TYR A 130 -15.08 14.27 31.70
CA TYR A 130 -13.64 14.21 32.01
C TYR A 130 -12.86 15.26 31.22
N LEU A 131 -13.18 15.48 29.94
CA LEU A 131 -12.59 16.55 29.16
C LEU A 131 -12.88 17.94 29.77
N ALA A 132 -14.10 18.17 30.28
CA ALA A 132 -14.44 19.41 30.98
C ALA A 132 -13.56 19.63 32.23
N GLU A 133 -13.25 18.57 33.00
CA GLU A 133 -12.31 18.65 34.11
C GLU A 133 -10.89 18.97 33.64
N LEU A 134 -10.39 18.28 32.60
CA LEU A 134 -9.08 18.54 32.02
C LEU A 134 -8.97 19.97 31.48
N LEU A 135 -10.00 20.52 30.87
CA LEU A 135 -10.03 21.92 30.42
C LEU A 135 -9.84 22.89 31.61
N ASP A 136 -10.54 22.65 32.72
CA ASP A 136 -10.39 23.47 33.93
C ASP A 136 -8.96 23.36 34.50
N GLU A 137 -8.41 22.15 34.59
CA GLU A 137 -7.06 21.88 35.12
C GLU A 137 -5.95 22.52 34.27
N HIS A 138 -6.17 22.64 32.95
CA HIS A 138 -5.18 23.23 32.00
C HIS A 138 -5.42 24.72 31.69
N GLY A 139 -6.35 25.39 32.42
CA GLY A 139 -6.66 26.81 32.24
C GLY A 139 -7.47 27.13 31.00
N LEU A 140 -8.18 26.15 30.45
CA LEU A 140 -9.04 26.26 29.26
C LEU A 140 -10.54 26.13 29.63
N GLY A 141 -10.88 26.30 30.90
CA GLY A 141 -12.26 26.10 31.43
C GLY A 141 -13.33 26.96 30.76
N HIS A 142 -12.96 28.06 30.11
CA HIS A 142 -13.89 28.91 29.34
C HIS A 142 -14.44 28.21 28.08
N LEU A 143 -13.80 27.11 27.63
CA LEU A 143 -14.21 26.33 26.45
C LEU A 143 -15.14 25.15 26.78
N LYS A 144 -15.31 24.78 28.04
CA LYS A 144 -16.00 23.55 28.42
C LYS A 144 -17.47 23.48 28.01
N GLU A 145 -18.19 24.63 27.99
CA GLU A 145 -19.58 24.68 27.56
C GLU A 145 -19.77 24.47 26.05
N TRP A 146 -18.68 24.47 25.29
CA TRP A 146 -18.64 24.23 23.85
C TRP A 146 -18.29 22.80 23.48
N LEU A 147 -17.92 21.95 24.47
CA LEU A 147 -17.76 20.52 24.22
C LEU A 147 -19.10 19.93 23.81
N HIS A 148 -19.08 19.01 22.84
CA HIS A 148 -20.25 18.31 22.33
C HIS A 148 -21.37 19.25 21.78
N PHE A 149 -21.03 20.48 21.39
CA PHE A 149 -21.99 21.49 20.97
C PHE A 149 -22.64 21.12 19.63
N GLY A 150 -23.97 20.95 19.65
CA GLY A 150 -24.75 20.57 18.48
C GLY A 150 -24.60 19.12 18.04
N MET A 151 -23.84 18.32 18.76
CA MET A 151 -23.54 16.92 18.48
C MET A 151 -24.52 15.95 19.17
N THR A 152 -24.45 14.72 18.76
CA THR A 152 -24.96 13.54 19.48
C THR A 152 -23.83 12.56 19.70
N SER A 153 -23.94 11.66 20.68
CA SER A 153 -22.92 10.66 21.00
C SER A 153 -22.44 9.86 19.78
N GLU A 154 -23.30 9.69 18.79
CA GLU A 154 -22.96 8.95 17.58
C GLU A 154 -22.13 9.77 16.58
N ASP A 155 -22.18 11.10 16.63
CA ASP A 155 -21.23 11.94 15.87
C ASP A 155 -19.79 11.69 16.34
N THR A 156 -19.62 11.47 17.65
CA THR A 156 -18.34 11.10 18.26
C THR A 156 -18.00 9.63 18.00
N ASN A 157 -18.93 8.69 18.24
CA ASN A 157 -18.68 7.25 18.14
C ASN A 157 -18.29 6.82 16.73
N ASN A 158 -19.04 7.21 15.70
CA ASN A 158 -18.77 6.74 14.35
C ASN A 158 -17.37 7.15 13.87
N LEU A 159 -16.92 8.36 14.21
CA LEU A 159 -15.59 8.84 13.87
C LEU A 159 -14.51 8.17 14.73
N ALA A 160 -14.75 7.97 16.03
CA ALA A 160 -13.83 7.29 16.93
C ALA A 160 -13.58 5.83 16.51
N PHE A 161 -14.64 5.07 16.16
CA PHE A 161 -14.51 3.72 15.63
C PHE A 161 -13.81 3.68 14.28
N ASN A 162 -14.05 4.66 13.43
CA ASN A 162 -13.33 4.77 12.15
C ASN A 162 -11.83 5.03 12.35
N LEU A 163 -11.44 5.92 13.28
CA LEU A 163 -10.05 6.16 13.66
C LEU A 163 -9.40 4.88 14.16
N MET A 164 -10.08 4.19 15.08
CA MET A 164 -9.63 2.90 15.62
C MET A 164 -9.42 1.84 14.52
N LEU A 165 -10.38 1.67 13.61
CA LEU A 165 -10.28 0.73 12.49
C LEU A 165 -9.15 1.09 11.54
N ARG A 166 -9.00 2.37 11.18
CA ARG A 166 -7.92 2.86 10.33
C ARG A 166 -6.55 2.50 10.93
N ASP A 167 -6.38 2.80 12.22
CA ASP A 167 -5.13 2.57 12.92
C ASP A 167 -4.84 1.08 13.12
N ALA A 168 -5.84 0.26 13.48
CA ALA A 168 -5.70 -1.19 13.58
C ALA A 168 -5.27 -1.83 12.24
N VAL A 169 -5.83 -1.37 11.14
CA VAL A 169 -5.47 -1.86 9.80
C VAL A 169 -4.06 -1.41 9.43
N ASN A 170 -3.76 -0.11 9.55
CA ASN A 170 -2.48 0.44 9.08
C ASN A 170 -1.29 0.05 9.96
N GLN A 171 -1.47 0.08 11.29
CA GLN A 171 -0.36 -0.09 12.22
C GLN A 171 -0.13 -1.56 12.58
N VAL A 172 -1.15 -2.44 12.48
CA VAL A 172 -1.03 -3.82 12.94
C VAL A 172 -1.38 -4.85 11.86
N LEU A 173 -2.56 -4.77 11.22
CA LEU A 173 -2.99 -5.79 10.26
C LEU A 173 -2.08 -5.81 9.02
N VAL A 174 -1.89 -4.67 8.36
CA VAL A 174 -1.03 -4.56 7.16
C VAL A 174 0.40 -5.02 7.45
N PRO A 175 1.07 -4.59 8.54
CA PRO A 175 2.37 -5.13 8.93
C PRO A 175 2.38 -6.65 9.17
N SER A 176 1.35 -7.21 9.82
CA SER A 176 1.28 -8.65 10.09
C SER A 176 1.16 -9.48 8.81
N VAL A 177 0.30 -9.06 7.87
CA VAL A 177 0.19 -9.71 6.56
C VAL A 177 1.46 -9.52 5.74
N THR A 178 2.09 -8.35 5.80
CA THR A 178 3.36 -8.06 5.12
C THR A 178 4.48 -9.00 5.59
N ARG A 179 4.57 -9.29 6.88
CA ARG A 179 5.55 -10.24 7.43
C ARG A 179 5.47 -11.63 6.78
N VAL A 180 4.25 -12.14 6.59
CA VAL A 180 4.02 -13.43 5.91
C VAL A 180 4.33 -13.32 4.42
N SER A 181 3.85 -12.28 3.78
CA SER A 181 4.03 -12.07 2.34
C SER A 181 5.50 -11.94 1.95
N ASP A 182 6.32 -11.24 2.75
CA ASP A 182 7.76 -11.14 2.52
C ASP A 182 8.44 -12.51 2.62
N ARG A 183 8.03 -13.38 3.56
CA ARG A 183 8.53 -14.75 3.69
C ARG A 183 8.13 -15.63 2.51
N LEU A 184 6.88 -15.51 2.05
CA LEU A 184 6.43 -16.21 0.85
C LEU A 184 7.18 -15.72 -0.39
N ALA A 185 7.46 -14.43 -0.50
CA ALA A 185 8.26 -13.85 -1.58
C ALA A 185 9.71 -14.37 -1.56
N HIS A 186 10.32 -14.45 -0.37
CA HIS A 186 11.63 -15.07 -0.20
C HIS A 186 11.63 -16.53 -0.67
N LEU A 187 10.68 -17.36 -0.19
CA LEU A 187 10.57 -18.76 -0.58
C LEU A 187 10.29 -18.93 -2.08
N ALA A 188 9.41 -18.08 -2.65
CA ALA A 188 9.14 -18.06 -4.08
C ALA A 188 10.39 -17.73 -4.91
N THR A 189 11.27 -16.86 -4.40
CA THR A 189 12.49 -16.45 -5.07
C THR A 189 13.57 -17.53 -5.01
N ILE A 190 13.89 -18.02 -3.81
CA ILE A 190 14.99 -18.99 -3.65
C ILE A 190 14.69 -20.36 -4.25
N TYR A 191 13.39 -20.74 -4.34
CA TYR A 191 12.94 -22.01 -4.91
C TYR A 191 12.28 -21.85 -6.28
N ALA A 192 12.49 -20.71 -6.96
CA ALA A 192 11.87 -20.43 -8.25
C ALA A 192 12.12 -21.52 -9.28
N ASP A 193 13.32 -22.06 -9.31
CA ASP A 193 13.81 -23.03 -10.29
C ASP A 193 13.83 -24.48 -9.76
N VAL A 194 13.35 -24.74 -8.54
CA VAL A 194 13.32 -26.08 -7.93
C VAL A 194 12.11 -26.85 -8.42
N PRO A 195 12.28 -27.86 -9.30
CA PRO A 195 11.16 -28.62 -9.86
C PRO A 195 10.51 -29.52 -8.80
N THR A 196 9.19 -29.65 -8.90
CA THR A 196 8.39 -30.53 -8.04
C THR A 196 7.17 -31.06 -8.78
N LEU A 197 6.66 -32.19 -8.33
CA LEU A 197 5.43 -32.76 -8.89
C LEU A 197 4.22 -31.90 -8.54
N GLY A 198 3.43 -31.52 -9.56
CA GLY A 198 2.10 -30.96 -9.38
C GLY A 198 1.12 -32.04 -8.90
N ILE A 199 0.18 -31.67 -8.04
CA ILE A 199 -0.88 -32.56 -7.55
C ILE A 199 -2.22 -31.92 -7.85
N THR A 200 -3.08 -32.62 -8.58
CA THR A 200 -4.48 -32.25 -8.82
C THR A 200 -5.38 -33.40 -8.51
N HIS A 201 -6.51 -33.18 -7.82
CA HIS A 201 -7.44 -34.23 -7.44
C HIS A 201 -6.74 -35.41 -6.71
N THR A 202 -5.74 -35.11 -5.87
CA THR A 202 -4.86 -36.06 -5.17
C THR A 202 -3.96 -36.92 -6.07
N GLN A 203 -3.98 -36.69 -7.38
CA GLN A 203 -3.21 -37.43 -8.37
C GLN A 203 -2.00 -36.63 -8.87
N LYS A 204 -0.98 -37.36 -9.32
CA LYS A 204 0.19 -36.78 -9.97
C LYS A 204 -0.22 -36.09 -11.25
N ALA A 205 0.22 -34.84 -11.39
CA ALA A 205 -0.03 -33.98 -12.55
C ALA A 205 1.27 -33.44 -13.12
N SER A 206 1.18 -32.60 -14.14
CA SER A 206 2.34 -31.97 -14.77
C SER A 206 3.23 -31.29 -13.74
N PRO A 207 4.55 -31.35 -13.91
CA PRO A 207 5.52 -30.72 -13.03
C PRO A 207 5.35 -29.20 -12.94
N THR A 208 5.77 -28.66 -11.82
CA THR A 208 5.83 -27.22 -11.54
C THR A 208 7.11 -26.92 -10.77
N THR A 209 7.21 -25.75 -10.14
CA THR A 209 8.30 -25.46 -9.20
C THR A 209 7.76 -25.15 -7.80
N VAL A 210 8.58 -25.42 -6.78
CA VAL A 210 8.27 -25.09 -5.39
C VAL A 210 8.08 -23.56 -5.25
N GLY A 211 8.93 -22.76 -5.91
CA GLY A 211 8.81 -21.32 -5.90
C GLY A 211 7.48 -20.83 -6.49
N LYS A 212 6.98 -21.47 -7.58
CA LYS A 212 5.68 -21.12 -8.16
C LYS A 212 4.52 -21.46 -7.21
N GLN A 213 4.62 -22.51 -6.42
CA GLN A 213 3.60 -22.86 -5.42
C GLN A 213 3.52 -21.77 -4.34
N PHE A 214 4.65 -21.30 -3.81
CA PHE A 214 4.67 -20.15 -2.89
C PHE A 214 4.24 -18.84 -3.56
N GLY A 215 4.66 -18.62 -4.81
CA GLY A 215 4.25 -17.46 -5.60
C GLY A 215 2.74 -17.37 -5.84
N TYR A 216 2.06 -18.50 -6.02
CA TYR A 216 0.60 -18.55 -6.14
C TYR A 216 -0.08 -18.08 -4.84
N LEU A 217 0.36 -18.58 -3.69
CA LEU A 217 -0.19 -18.18 -2.38
C LEU A 217 0.06 -16.68 -2.12
N LEU A 218 1.26 -16.22 -2.42
CA LEU A 218 1.62 -14.80 -2.35
C LEU A 218 0.73 -13.94 -3.25
N SER A 219 0.47 -14.37 -4.49
CA SER A 219 -0.37 -13.64 -5.43
C SER A 219 -1.80 -13.46 -4.92
N ASN A 220 -2.37 -14.48 -4.26
CA ASN A 220 -3.70 -14.40 -3.67
C ASN A 220 -3.76 -13.37 -2.55
N ILE A 221 -2.79 -13.37 -1.64
CA ILE A 221 -2.67 -12.36 -0.57
C ILE A 221 -2.51 -10.96 -1.20
N THR A 222 -1.63 -10.83 -2.19
CA THR A 222 -1.35 -9.57 -2.89
C THR A 222 -2.62 -8.95 -3.48
N GLN A 223 -3.46 -9.75 -4.13
CA GLN A 223 -4.71 -9.27 -4.72
C GLN A 223 -5.69 -8.73 -3.67
N VAL A 224 -5.85 -9.45 -2.55
CA VAL A 224 -6.74 -8.98 -1.47
C VAL A 224 -6.17 -7.74 -0.77
N MET A 225 -4.87 -7.72 -0.51
CA MET A 225 -4.20 -6.53 0.06
C MET A 225 -4.33 -5.31 -0.87
N GLY A 226 -4.22 -5.51 -2.17
CA GLY A 226 -4.46 -4.46 -3.17
C GLY A 226 -5.87 -3.90 -3.13
N SER A 227 -6.87 -4.67 -2.70
CA SER A 227 -8.25 -4.19 -2.55
C SER A 227 -8.45 -3.23 -1.36
N LEU A 228 -7.48 -3.12 -0.47
CA LEU A 228 -7.49 -2.11 0.60
C LEU A 228 -7.09 -0.72 0.08
N ASP A 229 -6.36 -0.65 -1.04
CA ASP A 229 -6.03 0.61 -1.68
C ASP A 229 -7.29 1.26 -2.24
N GLY A 230 -7.47 2.53 -1.97
CA GLY A 230 -8.67 3.25 -2.40
C GLY A 230 -9.94 2.98 -1.58
N MET A 231 -9.95 2.09 -0.58
CA MET A 231 -11.04 1.99 0.37
C MET A 231 -11.14 3.25 1.22
N ARG A 232 -12.40 3.65 1.50
CA ARG A 232 -12.71 4.85 2.29
C ARG A 232 -13.75 4.50 3.33
N LEU A 233 -13.48 4.84 4.58
CA LEU A 233 -14.51 4.83 5.62
C LEU A 233 -15.36 6.09 5.50
N SER A 234 -16.66 5.97 5.76
CA SER A 234 -17.57 7.10 5.75
C SER A 234 -17.88 7.55 7.18
N GLY A 235 -18.01 8.86 7.37
CA GLY A 235 -18.37 9.46 8.63
C GLY A 235 -19.58 10.38 8.51
N LYS A 236 -20.32 10.51 9.60
CA LYS A 236 -21.42 11.49 9.74
C LYS A 236 -21.12 12.48 10.87
N PHE A 237 -21.66 13.69 10.75
CA PHE A 237 -21.60 14.73 11.75
C PHE A 237 -22.84 15.63 11.59
N SER A 238 -24.00 15.20 12.14
CA SER A 238 -25.29 15.80 11.78
C SER A 238 -26.33 15.82 12.91
N GLY A 239 -25.90 15.52 14.16
CA GLY A 239 -26.74 15.58 15.35
C GLY A 239 -27.70 14.40 15.50
N ALA A 240 -28.65 14.54 16.40
CA ALA A 240 -29.46 13.47 16.99
C ALA A 240 -30.25 12.60 16.01
N VAL A 241 -30.65 13.10 14.87
CA VAL A 241 -31.42 12.38 13.84
C VAL A 241 -30.96 12.75 12.42
N GLY A 242 -29.74 13.25 12.27
CA GLY A 242 -29.19 13.57 10.98
C GLY A 242 -29.62 14.89 10.34
N ASN A 243 -30.21 15.81 11.10
CA ASN A 243 -30.88 16.99 10.56
C ASN A 243 -30.35 18.33 11.10
N HIS A 244 -29.28 18.35 11.90
CA HIS A 244 -28.77 19.58 12.55
C HIS A 244 -29.85 20.43 13.26
N ASN A 245 -30.88 19.82 13.83
CA ASN A 245 -32.11 20.50 14.28
C ASN A 245 -31.87 21.76 15.11
N PRO A 246 -31.13 21.76 16.26
CA PRO A 246 -30.95 22.98 17.04
C PRO A 246 -30.16 24.04 16.29
N MET A 247 -29.14 23.59 15.53
CA MET A 247 -28.24 24.49 14.83
C MET A 247 -28.97 25.22 13.69
N SER A 248 -29.77 24.52 12.90
CA SER A 248 -30.54 25.11 11.79
C SER A 248 -31.57 26.12 12.23
N VAL A 249 -32.06 26.02 13.47
CA VAL A 249 -32.98 27.01 14.05
C VAL A 249 -32.23 28.21 14.61
N LEU A 250 -31.10 27.99 15.27
CA LEU A 250 -30.32 29.07 15.90
C LEU A 250 -29.53 29.91 14.87
N PHE A 251 -29.07 29.28 13.79
CA PHE A 251 -28.23 29.92 12.79
C PHE A 251 -28.72 29.57 11.37
N PRO A 252 -29.86 30.06 10.93
CA PRO A 252 -30.58 29.63 9.73
C PRO A 252 -29.80 29.89 8.41
N ASP A 253 -28.88 30.81 8.41
CA ASP A 253 -28.10 31.18 7.22
C ASP A 253 -26.75 30.46 7.13
N PHE A 254 -26.45 29.52 8.06
CA PHE A 254 -25.20 28.80 8.11
C PHE A 254 -25.26 27.50 7.29
N ASP A 255 -24.20 27.20 6.52
CA ASP A 255 -24.08 25.97 5.72
C ASP A 255 -23.57 24.81 6.59
N TYR A 256 -24.50 24.06 7.17
CA TYR A 256 -24.18 22.92 8.04
C TYR A 256 -23.57 21.75 7.29
N ASP A 257 -23.97 21.50 6.03
CA ASP A 257 -23.44 20.41 5.24
C ASP A 257 -21.97 20.64 4.89
N ALA A 258 -21.62 21.87 4.48
CA ALA A 258 -20.23 22.23 4.24
C ALA A 258 -19.39 22.13 5.52
N TYR A 259 -19.90 22.63 6.64
CA TYR A 259 -19.24 22.56 7.96
C TYR A 259 -18.99 21.11 8.41
N ALA A 260 -20.01 20.26 8.34
CA ALA A 260 -19.90 18.85 8.72
C ALA A 260 -18.99 18.08 7.79
N LYS A 261 -19.07 18.37 6.49
CA LYS A 261 -18.19 17.77 5.47
C LYS A 261 -16.74 18.10 5.74
N ASP A 262 -16.42 19.38 5.93
CA ASP A 262 -15.05 19.83 6.20
C ASP A 262 -14.49 19.15 7.46
N PHE A 263 -15.30 18.99 8.51
CA PHE A 263 -14.88 18.30 9.73
C PHE A 263 -14.60 16.82 9.49
N VAL A 264 -15.55 16.08 8.90
CA VAL A 264 -15.41 14.64 8.66
C VAL A 264 -14.24 14.35 7.73
N GLU A 265 -14.07 15.15 6.67
CA GLU A 265 -12.96 15.00 5.72
C GLU A 265 -11.61 15.39 6.35
N SER A 266 -11.56 16.32 7.28
CA SER A 266 -10.35 16.63 8.05
C SER A 266 -9.88 15.46 8.92
N GLN A 267 -10.81 14.60 9.37
CA GLN A 267 -10.49 13.37 10.08
C GLN A 267 -10.03 12.21 9.15
N GLY A 268 -10.05 12.42 7.83
CA GLY A 268 -9.64 11.44 6.82
C GLY A 268 -10.75 10.51 6.34
N PHE A 269 -12.01 10.87 6.50
CA PHE A 269 -13.17 10.05 6.14
C PHE A 269 -14.03 10.74 5.07
N VAL A 270 -14.82 9.95 4.34
CA VAL A 270 -15.79 10.50 3.39
C VAL A 270 -17.03 10.96 4.13
N TYR A 271 -17.45 12.20 3.92
CA TYR A 271 -18.68 12.70 4.52
C TYR A 271 -19.91 12.03 3.91
N SER A 272 -20.80 11.54 4.79
CA SER A 272 -22.11 11.01 4.44
C SER A 272 -23.19 11.99 4.91
N SER A 273 -23.81 12.68 3.96
CA SER A 273 -24.76 13.77 4.25
C SER A 273 -26.16 13.29 4.62
N VAL A 274 -26.58 12.13 4.10
CA VAL A 274 -27.93 11.59 4.31
C VAL A 274 -27.85 10.40 5.27
N GLU A 275 -27.90 10.71 6.55
CA GLU A 275 -27.83 9.71 7.63
C GLU A 275 -28.94 9.95 8.66
N ASN A 276 -29.20 8.94 9.46
CA ASN A 276 -30.00 9.06 10.67
C ASN A 276 -29.15 9.47 11.88
N GLN A 277 -29.46 8.99 13.09
CA GLN A 277 -28.59 9.24 14.25
C GLN A 277 -27.20 8.58 14.06
N ARG A 278 -27.13 7.40 13.47
CA ARG A 278 -25.92 6.62 13.25
C ARG A 278 -25.43 6.69 11.80
N ASN A 279 -24.19 6.31 11.58
CA ASN A 279 -23.65 6.01 10.25
C ASN A 279 -24.29 4.72 9.69
N ASN A 280 -24.42 4.58 8.38
CA ASN A 280 -25.01 3.41 7.73
C ASN A 280 -24.11 2.15 7.76
N HIS A 281 -22.87 2.26 8.17
CA HIS A 281 -21.84 1.21 8.25
C HIS A 281 -21.49 0.48 6.94
N LEU A 282 -21.95 0.94 5.79
CA LEU A 282 -21.68 0.25 4.50
C LEU A 282 -20.20 0.15 4.23
N ALA A 283 -19.46 1.25 4.38
CA ALA A 283 -18.00 1.26 4.16
C ALA A 283 -17.23 0.36 5.14
N VAL A 284 -17.64 0.33 6.41
CA VAL A 284 -17.06 -0.55 7.43
C VAL A 284 -17.31 -2.02 7.07
N THR A 285 -18.51 -2.38 6.62
CA THR A 285 -18.82 -3.76 6.24
C THR A 285 -18.08 -4.20 4.98
N GLU A 286 -17.77 -3.30 4.07
CA GLU A 286 -16.88 -3.56 2.93
C GLU A 286 -15.44 -3.84 3.39
N LEU A 287 -14.92 -3.04 4.32
CA LEU A 287 -13.62 -3.30 4.96
C LEU A 287 -13.60 -4.67 5.62
N LEU A 288 -14.59 -4.99 6.49
CA LEU A 288 -14.68 -6.28 7.17
C LEU A 288 -14.78 -7.46 6.18
N SER A 289 -15.48 -7.28 5.07
CA SER A 289 -15.53 -8.26 3.98
C SER A 289 -14.14 -8.50 3.37
N THR A 290 -13.36 -7.45 3.17
CA THR A 290 -11.99 -7.56 2.64
C THR A 290 -11.05 -8.21 3.65
N VAL A 291 -11.14 -7.84 4.94
CA VAL A 291 -10.38 -8.49 6.01
C VAL A 291 -10.78 -9.97 6.16
N SER A 292 -12.06 -10.31 5.96
CA SER A 292 -12.53 -11.72 5.91
C SER A 292 -11.90 -12.48 4.75
N LYS A 293 -11.78 -11.86 3.56
CA LYS A 293 -11.06 -12.49 2.44
C LYS A 293 -9.58 -12.73 2.77
N LEU A 294 -8.92 -11.81 3.49
CA LEU A 294 -7.56 -12.05 3.99
C LEU A 294 -7.50 -13.26 4.91
N ALA A 295 -8.48 -13.44 5.80
CA ALA A 295 -8.56 -14.62 6.66
C ALA A 295 -8.75 -15.90 5.82
N VAL A 296 -9.61 -15.89 4.79
CA VAL A 296 -9.81 -17.05 3.89
C VAL A 296 -8.52 -17.42 3.16
N VAL A 297 -7.83 -16.43 2.58
CA VAL A 297 -6.57 -16.68 1.87
C VAL A 297 -5.47 -17.10 2.85
N GLY A 298 -5.44 -16.52 4.06
CA GLY A 298 -4.54 -16.93 5.14
C GLY A 298 -4.74 -18.40 5.52
N LYS A 299 -6.01 -18.84 5.70
CA LYS A 299 -6.37 -20.22 5.95
C LYS A 299 -5.90 -21.14 4.81
N ASP A 300 -6.26 -20.84 3.56
CA ASP A 300 -5.83 -21.62 2.38
C ASP A 300 -4.29 -21.76 2.34
N THR A 301 -3.58 -20.69 2.68
CA THR A 301 -2.11 -20.68 2.69
C THR A 301 -1.54 -21.58 3.80
N THR A 302 -2.15 -21.59 5.00
CA THR A 302 -1.74 -22.48 6.09
C THR A 302 -2.04 -23.93 5.80
N ASP A 303 -3.21 -24.23 5.21
CA ASP A 303 -3.62 -25.59 4.79
C ASP A 303 -2.64 -26.15 3.74
N ASN A 304 -2.29 -25.35 2.74
CA ASN A 304 -1.32 -25.75 1.73
C ASN A 304 0.09 -25.99 2.31
N ALA A 305 0.55 -25.19 3.27
CA ALA A 305 1.81 -25.43 3.96
C ALA A 305 1.76 -26.73 4.78
N TRP A 306 0.64 -27.01 5.47
CA TRP A 306 0.42 -28.24 6.23
C TRP A 306 0.45 -29.48 5.32
N LEU A 307 -0.23 -29.43 4.16
CA LEU A 307 -0.22 -30.51 3.16
C LEU A 307 1.19 -30.76 2.59
N GLN A 308 2.00 -29.74 2.43
CA GLN A 308 3.40 -29.91 2.00
C GLN A 308 4.28 -30.56 3.09
N ILE A 309 3.99 -30.33 4.37
CA ILE A 309 4.63 -31.06 5.48
C ILE A 309 4.20 -32.52 5.47
N LEU A 310 2.90 -32.82 5.28
CA LEU A 310 2.37 -34.18 5.15
C LEU A 310 3.04 -34.93 3.98
N GLY A 311 3.30 -34.25 2.86
CA GLY A 311 3.98 -34.81 1.70
C GLY A 311 5.52 -34.85 1.79
N ASP A 312 6.10 -34.60 2.96
CA ASP A 312 7.56 -34.51 3.23
C ASP A 312 8.31 -33.52 2.32
N LYS A 313 7.60 -32.63 1.63
CA LYS A 313 8.24 -31.56 0.82
C LYS A 313 8.75 -30.44 1.71
N LEU A 314 8.04 -30.14 2.79
CA LEU A 314 8.49 -29.21 3.82
C LEU A 314 8.78 -29.98 5.12
N ARG A 315 9.86 -29.62 5.79
CA ARG A 315 10.24 -30.17 7.10
C ARG A 315 10.33 -29.06 8.13
N GLN A 316 9.93 -29.39 9.35
CA GLN A 316 10.05 -28.51 10.47
C GLN A 316 11.49 -28.54 11.04
N LYS A 317 12.08 -27.35 11.21
CA LYS A 317 13.37 -27.19 11.88
C LYS A 317 13.24 -27.45 13.38
N LEU A 318 14.22 -28.12 13.96
CA LEU A 318 14.32 -28.28 15.42
C LEU A 318 14.73 -26.94 16.06
N VAL A 319 13.96 -26.54 17.07
CA VAL A 319 14.30 -25.37 17.89
C VAL A 319 14.76 -25.85 19.28
N ALA A 320 15.92 -25.43 19.69
CA ALA A 320 16.50 -25.84 20.99
C ALA A 320 15.55 -25.51 22.16
N GLY A 321 15.31 -26.49 23.02
CA GLY A 321 14.42 -26.34 24.17
C GLY A 321 12.93 -26.51 23.90
N GLU A 322 12.48 -26.53 22.62
CA GLU A 322 11.06 -26.73 22.29
C GLU A 322 10.67 -28.23 22.40
N LYS A 323 9.48 -28.47 22.96
CA LYS A 323 8.89 -29.80 23.03
C LYS A 323 7.88 -29.99 21.93
N GLY A 324 8.22 -30.76 20.90
CA GLY A 324 7.34 -31.01 19.74
C GLY A 324 6.10 -31.86 20.06
N SER A 325 6.17 -32.71 21.06
CA SER A 325 5.08 -33.56 21.52
C SER A 325 5.26 -33.93 22.99
N SER A 326 4.16 -34.02 23.74
CA SER A 326 4.17 -34.41 25.16
C SER A 326 4.43 -35.90 25.37
N THR A 327 4.16 -36.74 24.36
CA THR A 327 4.20 -38.21 24.49
C THR A 327 5.23 -38.85 23.56
N MET A 328 5.34 -38.38 22.31
CA MET A 328 6.21 -38.95 21.29
C MET A 328 7.40 -38.02 21.04
N SER A 329 8.56 -38.33 21.61
CA SER A 329 9.75 -37.48 21.59
C SER A 329 10.33 -37.17 20.20
N HIS A 330 10.05 -38.03 19.20
CA HIS A 330 10.51 -37.86 17.83
C HIS A 330 9.58 -36.97 16.97
N LYS A 331 8.40 -36.60 17.50
CA LYS A 331 7.35 -35.92 16.73
C LYS A 331 7.42 -34.41 16.94
N ILE A 332 7.44 -33.67 15.84
CA ILE A 332 7.33 -32.20 15.82
C ILE A 332 6.00 -31.85 15.15
N ASN A 333 5.05 -31.36 15.93
CA ASN A 333 3.74 -30.98 15.41
C ASN A 333 3.75 -29.59 14.78
N PRO A 334 3.13 -29.36 13.61
CA PRO A 334 2.95 -28.02 13.01
C PRO A 334 1.78 -27.26 13.65
N TRP A 335 1.64 -27.35 14.98
CA TRP A 335 0.49 -26.83 15.72
C TRP A 335 0.22 -25.34 15.51
N ARG A 336 1.23 -24.58 15.06
CA ARG A 336 1.06 -23.15 14.76
C ARG A 336 0.24 -22.92 13.48
N LEU A 337 0.33 -23.83 12.50
CA LEU A 337 -0.52 -23.79 11.32
C LEU A 337 -1.98 -24.09 11.71
N GLU A 338 -2.17 -25.14 12.52
CA GLU A 338 -3.49 -25.54 13.00
C GLU A 338 -4.15 -24.45 13.86
N ASN A 339 -3.35 -23.75 14.68
CA ASN A 339 -3.83 -22.61 15.47
C ASN A 339 -4.19 -21.42 14.59
N ALA A 340 -3.36 -21.10 13.59
CA ALA A 340 -3.65 -20.05 12.62
C ALA A 340 -4.93 -20.34 11.83
N GLU A 341 -5.10 -21.57 11.36
CA GLU A 341 -6.33 -22.03 10.68
C GLU A 341 -7.56 -21.76 11.53
N SER A 342 -7.54 -22.21 12.80
CA SER A 342 -8.66 -22.03 13.74
C SER A 342 -8.97 -20.54 13.98
N LEU A 343 -7.96 -19.68 14.09
CA LEU A 343 -8.15 -18.24 14.28
C LEU A 343 -8.76 -17.58 13.04
N PHE A 344 -8.33 -17.97 11.85
CA PHE A 344 -8.93 -17.50 10.60
C PHE A 344 -10.39 -17.94 10.47
N GLU A 345 -10.74 -19.18 10.82
CA GLU A 345 -12.12 -19.66 10.81
C GLU A 345 -13.02 -18.86 11.76
N GLN A 346 -12.55 -18.58 12.97
CA GLN A 346 -13.27 -17.77 13.92
C GLN A 346 -13.47 -16.32 13.42
N ALA A 347 -12.44 -15.72 12.81
CA ALA A 347 -12.54 -14.40 12.21
C ALA A 347 -13.58 -14.37 11.06
N ILE A 348 -13.54 -15.34 10.17
CA ILE A 348 -14.49 -15.49 9.06
C ILE A 348 -15.93 -15.61 9.61
N ALA A 349 -16.16 -16.43 10.62
CA ALA A 349 -17.47 -16.63 11.23
C ALA A 349 -18.04 -15.33 11.80
N LEU A 350 -17.24 -14.54 12.54
CA LEU A 350 -17.65 -13.24 13.08
C LEU A 350 -17.96 -12.25 11.96
N MET A 351 -17.03 -12.06 11.02
CA MET A 351 -17.17 -11.06 9.95
C MET A 351 -18.28 -11.40 8.95
N SER A 352 -18.64 -12.66 8.78
CA SER A 352 -19.76 -13.06 7.90
C SER A 352 -21.12 -12.60 8.43
N ARG A 353 -21.25 -12.43 9.74
CA ARG A 353 -22.49 -11.98 10.40
C ARG A 353 -22.52 -10.49 10.73
N ALA A 354 -21.36 -9.85 10.83
CA ALA A 354 -21.24 -8.45 11.17
C ALA A 354 -22.07 -7.49 10.28
N PRO A 355 -22.14 -7.66 8.93
CA PRO A 355 -22.95 -6.80 8.08
C PRO A 355 -24.42 -6.73 8.46
N GLU A 356 -25.04 -7.85 8.84
CA GLU A 356 -26.45 -7.86 9.27
C GLU A 356 -26.65 -7.07 10.58
N GLY A 357 -25.73 -7.23 11.53
CA GLY A 357 -25.80 -6.54 12.81
C GLY A 357 -25.44 -5.06 12.76
N LEU A 358 -24.58 -4.67 11.82
CA LEU A 358 -24.14 -3.29 11.66
C LEU A 358 -25.08 -2.46 10.78
N ILE A 359 -25.54 -2.99 9.64
CA ILE A 359 -26.35 -2.22 8.67
C ILE A 359 -27.79 -2.08 9.13
N ALA A 360 -28.40 -3.13 9.68
CA ALA A 360 -29.78 -3.09 10.09
C ALA A 360 -29.99 -2.28 11.37
N SER A 361 -30.98 -1.38 11.35
CA SER A 361 -31.41 -0.61 12.53
C SER A 361 -32.89 -0.35 12.46
N ARG A 362 -33.50 -0.13 13.60
CA ARG A 362 -34.94 0.22 13.74
C ARG A 362 -35.08 1.71 13.92
N HIS A 363 -36.02 2.30 13.17
CA HIS A 363 -36.26 3.75 13.15
C HIS A 363 -34.93 4.52 12.84
N GLU A 364 -34.76 5.68 13.45
CA GLU A 364 -33.55 6.51 13.29
C GLU A 364 -32.34 5.89 13.98
N ARG A 365 -32.56 5.10 15.04
CA ARG A 365 -31.53 4.25 15.70
C ARG A 365 -32.15 3.30 16.74
N ASP A 366 -31.57 2.11 16.84
CA ASP A 366 -31.48 1.29 18.05
C ASP A 366 -30.00 0.96 18.35
N LEU A 367 -29.69 0.33 19.48
CA LEU A 367 -28.30 0.03 19.89
C LEU A 367 -27.81 -1.36 19.49
N SER A 368 -28.45 -2.01 18.51
CA SER A 368 -28.04 -3.36 18.11
C SER A 368 -26.67 -3.42 17.41
N ASP A 369 -26.23 -2.34 16.79
CA ASP A 369 -24.92 -2.17 16.17
C ASP A 369 -23.78 -2.07 17.20
N HIS A 370 -24.04 -1.48 18.36
CA HIS A 370 -23.00 -1.15 19.35
C HIS A 370 -22.16 -2.35 19.84
N GLY A 371 -22.79 -3.52 19.99
CA GLY A 371 -22.05 -4.75 20.34
C GLY A 371 -21.14 -5.25 19.22
N TRP A 372 -21.50 -4.98 17.96
CA TRP A 372 -20.68 -5.33 16.80
C TRP A 372 -19.50 -4.38 16.62
N GLU A 373 -19.70 -3.09 16.85
CA GLU A 373 -18.62 -2.08 16.82
C GLU A 373 -17.53 -2.40 17.84
N ARG A 374 -17.91 -2.77 19.07
CA ARG A 374 -16.95 -3.20 20.10
C ARG A 374 -16.24 -4.51 19.79
N ALA A 375 -16.73 -5.30 18.86
CA ALA A 375 -16.09 -6.53 18.42
C ALA A 375 -15.06 -6.34 17.28
N TYR A 376 -14.86 -5.13 16.78
CA TYR A 376 -13.87 -4.87 15.70
C TYR A 376 -12.46 -5.34 16.08
N GLY A 377 -12.03 -5.05 17.32
CA GLY A 377 -10.73 -5.51 17.81
C GLY A 377 -10.61 -7.03 17.86
N ASP A 378 -11.69 -7.74 18.24
CA ASP A 378 -11.74 -9.21 18.25
C ASP A 378 -11.69 -9.80 16.83
N MET A 379 -12.41 -9.20 15.87
CA MET A 379 -12.41 -9.62 14.46
C MET A 379 -11.03 -9.46 13.82
N ILE A 380 -10.44 -8.27 13.92
CA ILE A 380 -9.12 -7.96 13.34
C ILE A 380 -8.03 -8.72 14.08
N GLY A 381 -8.09 -8.79 15.41
CA GLY A 381 -7.10 -9.45 16.24
C GLY A 381 -6.94 -10.94 15.94
N ARG A 382 -8.02 -11.66 15.59
CA ARG A 382 -7.93 -13.06 15.16
C ARG A 382 -7.18 -13.21 13.85
N VAL A 383 -7.39 -12.31 12.89
CA VAL A 383 -6.66 -12.32 11.62
C VAL A 383 -5.18 -12.01 11.86
N VAL A 384 -4.89 -11.00 12.67
CA VAL A 384 -3.52 -10.62 13.07
C VAL A 384 -2.81 -11.79 13.74
N ALA A 385 -3.44 -12.42 14.75
CA ALA A 385 -2.87 -13.57 15.44
C ALA A 385 -2.61 -14.74 14.46
N GLY A 386 -3.54 -15.04 13.57
CA GLY A 386 -3.39 -16.08 12.55
C GLY A 386 -2.17 -15.83 11.66
N TYR A 387 -2.03 -14.63 11.11
CA TYR A 387 -0.87 -14.27 10.30
C TYR A 387 0.44 -14.28 11.10
N ASN A 388 0.45 -13.83 12.34
CA ASN A 388 1.64 -13.84 13.19
C ASN A 388 2.07 -15.26 13.59
N TYR A 389 1.14 -16.17 13.90
CA TYR A 389 1.46 -17.60 14.07
C TYR A 389 2.06 -18.20 12.80
N PHE A 390 1.48 -17.86 11.65
CA PHE A 390 1.97 -18.35 10.38
C PHE A 390 3.36 -17.81 10.05
N ALA A 391 3.66 -16.55 10.35
CA ALA A 391 5.00 -15.97 10.18
C ALA A 391 6.05 -16.74 10.99
N VAL A 392 5.79 -17.00 12.27
CA VAL A 392 6.67 -17.81 13.13
C VAL A 392 6.86 -19.22 12.55
N GLN A 393 5.80 -19.83 12.01
CA GLN A 393 5.89 -21.17 11.44
C GLN A 393 6.72 -21.21 10.15
N LEU A 394 6.58 -20.21 9.27
CA LEU A 394 7.37 -20.14 8.03
C LEU A 394 8.88 -20.07 8.32
N ASP A 395 9.31 -19.37 9.36
CA ASP A 395 10.72 -19.32 9.79
C ASP A 395 11.26 -20.69 10.23
N ARG A 396 10.35 -21.60 10.60
CA ARG A 396 10.65 -22.96 11.08
C ARG A 396 10.54 -24.02 10.01
N LEU A 397 10.24 -23.66 8.78
CA LEU A 397 10.16 -24.59 7.66
C LEU A 397 11.48 -24.60 6.87
N SER A 398 11.76 -25.76 6.28
CA SER A 398 12.84 -25.92 5.31
C SER A 398 12.35 -26.85 4.20
N LEU A 399 12.80 -26.63 2.97
CA LEU A 399 12.51 -27.49 1.86
C LEU A 399 13.30 -28.82 1.98
N ASN A 400 12.64 -29.94 1.73
CA ASN A 400 13.25 -31.22 1.46
C ASN A 400 13.43 -31.37 -0.07
N GLU A 401 14.53 -30.84 -0.60
CA GLU A 401 14.78 -30.86 -2.04
C GLU A 401 14.84 -32.29 -2.60
N ALA A 402 15.37 -33.24 -1.82
CA ALA A 402 15.44 -34.64 -2.23
C ALA A 402 14.01 -35.17 -2.49
N ALA A 403 13.08 -35.00 -1.53
CA ALA A 403 11.70 -35.45 -1.73
C ALA A 403 10.99 -34.75 -2.88
N ALA A 404 11.25 -33.46 -3.10
CA ALA A 404 10.72 -32.73 -4.24
C ALA A 404 11.20 -33.35 -5.58
N ARG A 405 12.48 -33.67 -5.69
CA ARG A 405 13.09 -34.27 -6.88
C ARG A 405 12.70 -35.73 -7.05
N ASP A 406 12.75 -36.54 -6.00
CA ASP A 406 12.44 -38.00 -6.05
C ASP A 406 11.01 -38.23 -6.51
N SER A 407 10.07 -37.35 -6.14
CA SER A 407 8.69 -37.41 -6.62
C SER A 407 8.56 -37.35 -8.15
N LEU A 408 9.48 -36.68 -8.83
CA LEU A 408 9.55 -36.57 -10.29
C LEU A 408 10.27 -37.76 -10.93
N ALA A 409 11.37 -38.23 -10.33
CA ALA A 409 12.16 -39.35 -10.83
C ALA A 409 11.31 -40.61 -11.04
N GLU A 410 10.32 -40.83 -10.15
CA GLU A 410 9.42 -41.97 -10.19
C GLU A 410 8.10 -41.72 -10.96
N SER A 411 8.03 -40.68 -11.78
CA SER A 411 6.77 -40.22 -12.35
C SER A 411 6.91 -39.75 -13.80
N ALA A 412 7.62 -40.53 -14.65
CA ALA A 412 7.82 -40.17 -16.05
C ALA A 412 6.51 -40.12 -16.86
N GLU A 413 5.44 -40.80 -16.38
CA GLU A 413 4.08 -40.75 -16.96
C GLU A 413 3.49 -39.34 -17.06
N VAL A 414 3.98 -38.38 -16.28
CA VAL A 414 3.54 -36.97 -16.34
C VAL A 414 3.88 -36.28 -17.67
N LEU A 415 4.80 -36.84 -18.46
CA LEU A 415 5.10 -36.38 -19.82
C LEU A 415 4.03 -36.78 -20.86
N SER A 416 3.04 -37.55 -20.49
CA SER A 416 1.95 -38.01 -21.41
C SER A 416 1.22 -36.82 -22.07
N GLU A 417 1.03 -35.72 -21.37
CA GLU A 417 0.46 -34.47 -21.90
C GLU A 417 1.34 -33.90 -23.04
N LEU A 418 2.65 -33.83 -22.86
CA LEU A 418 3.59 -33.37 -23.87
C LEU A 418 3.51 -34.26 -25.12
N VAL A 419 3.51 -35.60 -24.93
CA VAL A 419 3.53 -36.54 -26.03
C VAL A 419 2.22 -36.50 -26.84
N GLN A 420 1.06 -36.44 -26.19
CA GLN A 420 -0.22 -36.27 -26.91
C GLN A 420 -0.30 -34.95 -27.67
N THR A 421 0.27 -33.86 -27.08
CA THR A 421 0.29 -32.55 -27.74
C THR A 421 1.20 -32.59 -28.98
N ALA A 422 2.38 -33.19 -28.86
CA ALA A 422 3.30 -33.40 -29.98
C ALA A 422 2.68 -34.30 -31.08
N GLY A 423 1.93 -35.32 -30.70
CA GLY A 423 1.18 -36.15 -31.64
C GLY A 423 0.19 -35.33 -32.47
N ARG A 424 -0.57 -34.45 -31.85
CA ARG A 424 -1.48 -33.53 -32.54
C ARG A 424 -0.73 -32.57 -33.48
N VAL A 425 0.38 -32.03 -33.05
CA VAL A 425 1.25 -31.19 -33.91
C VAL A 425 1.73 -31.96 -35.13
N SER A 426 1.96 -33.28 -35.00
CA SER A 426 2.34 -34.18 -36.09
C SER A 426 1.16 -34.59 -36.98
N GLY A 427 -0.05 -34.12 -36.72
CA GLY A 427 -1.27 -34.46 -37.51
C GLY A 427 -1.97 -35.74 -37.08
N ASP A 428 -1.62 -36.37 -35.93
CA ASP A 428 -2.27 -37.53 -35.41
C ASP A 428 -3.62 -37.19 -34.77
N ALA A 429 -4.74 -37.50 -35.41
CA ALA A 429 -6.07 -37.22 -34.95
C ALA A 429 -6.44 -38.07 -33.68
N ASP A 430 -5.85 -39.24 -33.50
CA ASP A 430 -6.09 -40.17 -32.43
C ASP A 430 -5.04 -40.11 -31.30
N ALA A 431 -4.20 -39.04 -31.30
CA ALA A 431 -3.08 -38.87 -30.37
C ALA A 431 -3.47 -39.06 -28.91
N TYR A 432 -4.63 -38.55 -28.49
CA TYR A 432 -5.10 -38.67 -27.12
C TYR A 432 -5.40 -40.16 -26.76
N ASP A 433 -6.25 -40.85 -27.52
CA ASP A 433 -6.67 -42.21 -27.24
C ASP A 433 -5.48 -43.19 -27.29
N LYS A 434 -4.55 -42.94 -28.20
CA LYS A 434 -3.30 -43.68 -28.31
C LYS A 434 -2.47 -43.57 -27.04
N ILE A 435 -2.26 -42.32 -26.51
CA ILE A 435 -1.50 -42.11 -25.29
C ILE A 435 -2.22 -42.66 -24.07
N VAL A 436 -3.54 -42.51 -23.96
CA VAL A 436 -4.34 -43.12 -22.89
C VAL A 436 -4.12 -44.65 -22.85
N SER A 437 -4.18 -45.32 -23.98
CA SER A 437 -3.96 -46.79 -24.06
C SER A 437 -2.56 -47.22 -23.60
N LEU A 438 -1.55 -46.35 -23.78
CA LEU A 438 -0.16 -46.62 -23.46
C LEU A 438 0.19 -46.31 -22.01
N THR A 439 -0.47 -45.30 -21.38
CA THR A 439 -0.06 -44.74 -20.09
C THR A 439 -1.07 -44.90 -18.96
N GLN A 440 -2.37 -44.95 -19.25
CA GLN A 440 -3.40 -44.95 -18.19
C GLN A 440 -3.24 -46.11 -17.21
N GLY A 441 -3.19 -45.81 -15.92
CA GLY A 441 -3.05 -46.75 -14.83
C GLY A 441 -1.67 -47.41 -14.72
N LYS A 442 -0.68 -46.96 -15.50
CA LYS A 442 0.68 -47.48 -15.46
C LYS A 442 1.60 -46.49 -14.75
N LYS A 443 2.52 -47.02 -13.93
CA LYS A 443 3.69 -46.28 -13.43
C LYS A 443 4.82 -46.49 -14.44
N LEU A 444 5.31 -45.42 -15.02
CA LEU A 444 6.36 -45.42 -16.02
C LEU A 444 7.62 -44.76 -15.47
N ASP A 445 8.74 -45.44 -15.65
CA ASP A 445 10.07 -44.82 -15.51
C ASP A 445 10.49 -44.13 -16.81
N THR A 446 11.65 -43.51 -16.80
CA THR A 446 12.17 -42.81 -17.96
C THR A 446 12.31 -43.67 -19.21
N GLU A 447 12.77 -44.93 -19.06
CA GLU A 447 12.90 -45.89 -20.18
C GLU A 447 11.55 -46.31 -20.74
N GLY A 448 10.58 -46.58 -19.85
CA GLY A 448 9.21 -46.90 -20.24
C GLY A 448 8.54 -45.74 -20.99
N MET A 449 8.76 -44.52 -20.56
CA MET A 449 8.23 -43.31 -21.23
C MET A 449 8.88 -43.08 -22.58
N GLN A 450 10.19 -43.28 -22.72
CA GLN A 450 10.87 -43.22 -24.01
C GLN A 450 10.27 -44.19 -25.05
N LYS A 451 10.00 -45.41 -24.67
CA LYS A 451 9.30 -46.41 -25.54
C LYS A 451 7.90 -45.93 -25.93
N VAL A 452 7.17 -45.28 -25.02
CA VAL A 452 5.88 -44.68 -25.33
C VAL A 452 6.03 -43.55 -26.36
N ILE A 453 7.01 -42.64 -26.19
CA ILE A 453 7.27 -41.54 -27.12
C ILE A 453 7.64 -42.09 -28.51
N GLU A 454 8.57 -43.03 -28.59
CA GLU A 454 8.99 -43.66 -29.84
C GLU A 454 7.85 -44.38 -30.59
N SER A 455 6.94 -44.97 -29.85
CA SER A 455 5.75 -45.64 -30.41
C SER A 455 4.65 -44.67 -30.83
N ALA A 456 4.56 -43.53 -30.16
CA ALA A 456 3.48 -42.55 -30.35
C ALA A 456 3.78 -41.52 -31.45
N LEU A 457 5.05 -41.14 -31.59
CA LEU A 457 5.44 -40.05 -32.50
C LEU A 457 6.23 -40.58 -33.72
N PRO A 458 5.99 -40.03 -34.93
CA PRO A 458 6.80 -40.37 -36.10
C PRO A 458 8.26 -39.95 -35.90
N ALA A 459 9.19 -40.69 -36.54
CA ALA A 459 10.59 -40.34 -36.51
C ALA A 459 10.84 -38.96 -37.11
N GLY A 460 11.67 -38.15 -36.46
CA GLY A 460 11.98 -36.81 -36.90
C GLY A 460 12.36 -35.87 -35.75
N GLU A 461 12.70 -34.66 -36.06
CA GLU A 461 13.23 -33.66 -35.15
C GLU A 461 12.34 -33.42 -33.92
N LEU A 462 11.00 -33.36 -34.12
CA LEU A 462 10.04 -33.17 -33.02
C LEU A 462 10.07 -34.31 -32.01
N ARG A 463 10.11 -35.58 -32.51
CA ARG A 463 10.21 -36.75 -31.62
C ARG A 463 11.53 -36.75 -30.85
N ASP A 464 12.63 -36.44 -31.53
CA ASP A 464 13.97 -36.44 -30.91
C ASP A 464 14.03 -35.35 -29.81
N HIS A 465 13.40 -34.20 -30.03
CA HIS A 465 13.26 -33.17 -29.04
C HIS A 465 12.41 -33.64 -27.83
N VAL A 466 11.26 -34.29 -28.07
CA VAL A 466 10.37 -34.77 -26.98
C VAL A 466 11.03 -35.90 -26.16
N VAL A 467 11.79 -36.80 -26.79
CA VAL A 467 12.53 -37.87 -26.12
C VAL A 467 13.60 -37.33 -25.16
N ALA A 468 14.18 -36.18 -25.48
CA ALA A 468 15.21 -35.53 -24.66
C ALA A 468 14.66 -34.85 -23.42
N VAL A 469 13.33 -34.56 -23.37
CA VAL A 469 12.70 -33.87 -22.25
C VAL A 469 12.55 -34.80 -21.04
N THR A 470 13.01 -34.34 -19.90
CA THR A 470 12.83 -35.02 -18.61
C THR A 470 11.70 -34.40 -17.80
N PRO A 471 11.09 -35.09 -16.81
CA PRO A 471 10.13 -34.49 -15.88
C PRO A 471 10.67 -33.27 -15.14
N TYR A 472 11.98 -33.16 -14.95
CA TYR A 472 12.63 -32.01 -14.28
C TYR A 472 12.64 -30.75 -15.14
N GLU A 473 12.69 -30.91 -16.46
CA GLU A 473 12.69 -29.81 -17.42
C GLU A 473 11.28 -29.42 -17.88
N TYR A 474 10.30 -30.32 -17.67
CA TYR A 474 8.91 -30.11 -18.06
C TYR A 474 8.14 -29.24 -17.06
N ILE A 475 8.74 -28.13 -16.64
CA ILE A 475 8.19 -27.17 -15.67
C ILE A 475 7.58 -25.92 -16.34
N GLY A 476 7.64 -25.84 -17.66
CA GLY A 476 7.11 -24.71 -18.44
C GLY A 476 7.66 -23.36 -17.95
N VAL A 477 6.75 -22.40 -17.80
CA VAL A 477 7.07 -21.03 -17.35
C VAL A 477 6.92 -20.85 -15.82
N ALA A 478 6.88 -21.93 -15.05
CA ALA A 478 6.70 -21.86 -13.59
C ALA A 478 7.75 -20.97 -12.89
N PRO A 479 9.04 -20.98 -13.25
CA PRO A 479 10.02 -20.06 -12.67
C PRO A 479 9.70 -18.59 -12.91
N GLN A 480 9.26 -18.23 -14.11
CA GLN A 480 8.87 -16.86 -14.43
C GLN A 480 7.64 -16.44 -13.61
N LYS A 481 6.65 -17.34 -13.47
CA LYS A 481 5.45 -17.06 -12.66
C LYS A 481 5.74 -16.88 -11.18
N ALA A 482 6.72 -17.59 -10.64
CA ALA A 482 7.20 -17.37 -9.28
C ALA A 482 7.76 -15.93 -9.14
N ARG A 483 8.62 -15.52 -10.06
CA ARG A 483 9.25 -14.19 -10.06
C ARG A 483 8.22 -13.07 -10.30
N GLU A 484 7.25 -13.26 -11.20
CA GLU A 484 6.13 -12.33 -11.42
C GLU A 484 5.33 -12.09 -10.14
N ALA A 485 5.02 -13.12 -9.37
CA ALA A 485 4.30 -12.98 -8.10
C ALA A 485 5.08 -12.13 -7.08
N VAL A 486 6.40 -12.32 -7.00
CA VAL A 486 7.27 -11.52 -6.11
C VAL A 486 7.29 -10.05 -6.52
N LEU A 487 7.38 -9.79 -7.81
CA LEU A 487 7.37 -8.42 -8.33
C LEU A 487 6.01 -7.74 -8.10
N GLY A 488 4.91 -8.48 -8.29
CA GLY A 488 3.57 -8.00 -7.96
C GLY A 488 3.41 -7.67 -6.48
N TRP A 489 3.94 -8.50 -5.59
CA TRP A 489 3.98 -8.20 -4.15
C TRP A 489 4.80 -6.95 -3.83
N HIS A 490 5.97 -6.82 -4.43
CA HIS A 490 6.80 -5.64 -4.21
C HIS A 490 6.06 -4.34 -4.57
N ALA A 491 5.37 -4.31 -5.70
CA ALA A 491 4.56 -3.18 -6.13
C ALA A 491 3.41 -2.89 -5.13
N ALA A 492 2.67 -3.92 -4.72
CA ALA A 492 1.59 -3.77 -3.74
C ALA A 492 2.10 -3.26 -2.39
N LYS A 493 3.24 -3.78 -1.91
CA LYS A 493 3.87 -3.35 -0.66
C LYS A 493 4.22 -1.86 -0.66
N LEU A 494 4.65 -1.30 -1.79
CA LEU A 494 4.91 0.14 -1.92
C LEU A 494 3.64 0.97 -1.76
N ILE A 495 2.51 0.49 -2.30
CA ILE A 495 1.20 1.13 -2.12
C ILE A 495 0.79 1.09 -0.64
N LEU A 496 0.86 -0.08 -0.02
CA LEU A 496 0.45 -0.28 1.38
C LEU A 496 1.27 0.55 2.38
N LYS A 497 2.54 0.82 2.08
CA LYS A 497 3.39 1.70 2.90
C LYS A 497 2.90 3.15 2.98
N ARG A 498 2.03 3.59 2.05
CA ARG A 498 1.42 4.92 2.09
C ARG A 498 0.32 5.04 3.13
N GLY A 499 -0.13 3.91 3.69
CA GLY A 499 -1.31 3.79 4.52
C GLY A 499 -2.56 3.54 3.66
N VAL A 500 -3.44 2.69 4.17
CA VAL A 500 -4.77 2.43 3.60
C VAL A 500 -5.82 3.02 4.52
N LEU A 501 -7.03 3.25 4.03
CA LEU A 501 -8.14 3.88 4.78
C LEU A 501 -7.82 5.30 5.27
N ASP A 502 -6.73 5.91 4.79
CA ASP A 502 -6.26 7.21 5.24
C ASP A 502 -6.37 8.18 4.06
N GLU A 503 -7.39 8.97 4.07
CA GLU A 503 -7.46 10.14 3.21
C GLU A 503 -7.83 11.37 4.04
N SER A 504 -6.82 12.14 4.38
CA SER A 504 -6.99 13.60 4.38
C SER A 504 -7.09 14.01 2.90
N THR A 505 -8.28 13.91 2.32
CA THR A 505 -8.45 13.84 0.86
C THR A 505 -8.68 15.16 0.19
N SER A 506 -8.70 16.26 0.88
CA SER A 506 -8.57 17.53 0.18
C SER A 506 -7.11 17.68 -0.25
N ILE A 507 -6.85 17.48 -1.53
CA ILE A 507 -5.62 18.00 -2.12
C ILE A 507 -5.74 19.52 -2.08
N ASP A 508 -4.96 20.15 -1.24
CA ASP A 508 -4.92 21.61 -1.12
C ASP A 508 -3.78 22.18 -1.91
N THR A 509 -2.78 21.37 -2.19
CA THR A 509 -1.54 21.77 -2.87
C THR A 509 -1.27 20.87 -4.05
N VAL A 510 -1.00 21.44 -5.22
CA VAL A 510 -0.60 20.70 -6.41
C VAL A 510 0.76 21.20 -6.87
N LEU A 511 1.74 20.30 -6.83
CA LEU A 511 3.09 20.56 -7.31
C LEU A 511 3.31 19.90 -8.65
N PHE A 512 3.90 20.60 -9.60
CA PHE A 512 4.12 20.12 -10.95
C PHE A 512 5.62 20.00 -11.25
N ASP A 513 5.97 19.00 -12.05
CA ASP A 513 7.17 19.04 -12.86
C ASP A 513 6.94 19.91 -14.10
N LEU A 514 8.02 20.36 -14.74
CA LEU A 514 7.95 21.21 -15.92
C LEU A 514 8.12 20.42 -17.21
N ASP A 515 9.25 19.74 -17.34
CA ASP A 515 9.68 19.11 -18.60
C ASP A 515 8.99 17.76 -18.82
N GLY A 516 8.19 17.62 -19.88
CA GLY A 516 7.40 16.43 -20.17
C GLY A 516 6.03 16.41 -19.49
N THR A 517 5.77 17.34 -18.57
CA THR A 517 4.50 17.46 -17.82
C THR A 517 3.69 18.67 -18.25
N LEU A 518 4.25 19.88 -18.14
CA LEU A 518 3.61 21.13 -18.53
C LEU A 518 4.04 21.62 -19.92
N HIS A 519 5.24 21.22 -20.34
CA HIS A 519 5.71 21.51 -21.69
C HIS A 519 6.52 20.33 -22.25
N PHE A 520 6.57 20.26 -23.57
CA PHE A 520 7.21 19.17 -24.30
C PHE A 520 8.24 19.75 -25.28
N GLY A 521 9.35 19.04 -25.47
CA GLY A 521 10.32 19.31 -26.52
C GLY A 521 10.08 18.40 -27.73
N ASP A 522 10.27 18.94 -28.94
CA ASP A 522 10.29 18.15 -30.15
C ASP A 522 11.59 17.29 -30.18
N LYS A 523 11.44 15.96 -30.06
CA LYS A 523 12.59 15.05 -30.00
C LYS A 523 13.36 14.98 -31.32
N ASP A 524 12.68 15.16 -32.46
CA ASP A 524 13.33 15.16 -33.78
C ASP A 524 14.10 16.45 -34.00
N GLU A 525 13.54 17.58 -33.59
CA GLU A 525 14.22 18.86 -33.59
C GLU A 525 15.40 18.89 -32.61
N LEU A 526 15.25 18.29 -31.41
CA LEU A 526 16.35 18.11 -30.46
C LEU A 526 17.50 17.29 -31.08
N PHE A 527 17.15 16.17 -31.72
CA PHE A 527 18.13 15.33 -32.39
C PHE A 527 18.84 16.09 -33.54
N ALA A 528 18.10 16.83 -34.35
CA ALA A 528 18.67 17.63 -35.43
C ALA A 528 19.65 18.70 -34.91
N ARG A 529 19.34 19.34 -33.79
CA ARG A 529 20.22 20.35 -33.16
C ARG A 529 21.45 19.73 -32.51
N LEU A 530 21.33 18.62 -31.83
CA LEU A 530 22.47 17.89 -31.28
C LEU A 530 23.37 17.38 -32.40
N SER A 531 22.81 16.96 -33.53
CA SER A 531 23.58 16.59 -34.72
C SER A 531 24.32 17.79 -35.33
N ALA A 532 23.70 18.96 -35.36
CA ALA A 532 24.36 20.19 -35.80
C ALA A 532 25.52 20.60 -34.88
N ILE A 533 25.36 20.41 -33.55
CA ILE A 533 26.44 20.61 -32.57
C ILE A 533 27.58 19.65 -32.84
N SER A 534 27.30 18.36 -33.03
CA SER A 534 28.28 17.32 -33.39
C SER A 534 29.10 17.73 -34.61
N ASN A 535 28.45 18.18 -35.68
CA ASN A 535 29.10 18.64 -36.90
C ASN A 535 29.96 19.89 -36.67
N ASN A 536 29.47 20.86 -35.91
CA ASN A 536 30.23 22.07 -35.60
C ASN A 536 31.46 21.82 -34.74
N LEU A 537 31.38 20.81 -33.85
CA LEU A 537 32.52 20.34 -33.07
C LEU A 537 33.56 19.59 -33.91
N GLY A 538 33.21 19.21 -35.14
CA GLY A 538 34.05 18.30 -35.95
C GLY A 538 34.15 16.89 -35.33
N SER A 539 33.15 16.51 -34.51
CA SER A 539 33.08 15.20 -33.87
C SER A 539 32.25 14.26 -34.74
N GLU A 540 32.83 13.17 -35.14
CA GLU A 540 32.14 12.11 -35.92
C GLU A 540 31.33 11.21 -34.93
N PHE A 541 30.32 11.79 -34.23
CA PHE A 541 29.42 11.00 -33.41
C PHE A 541 28.42 10.24 -34.28
N THR A 542 28.17 8.99 -33.92
CA THR A 542 27.12 8.19 -34.55
C THR A 542 25.71 8.68 -34.14
N GLU A 543 24.71 8.32 -34.93
CA GLU A 543 23.32 8.60 -34.61
C GLU A 543 22.89 8.06 -33.22
N GLU A 544 23.36 6.84 -32.90
CA GLU A 544 23.07 6.21 -31.61
C GLU A 544 23.72 6.97 -30.43
N GLU A 545 24.95 7.46 -30.62
CA GLU A 545 25.62 8.28 -29.61
C GLU A 545 24.94 9.63 -29.40
N ILE A 546 24.52 10.29 -30.48
CA ILE A 546 23.79 11.57 -30.43
C ILE A 546 22.44 11.37 -29.72
N ARG A 547 21.70 10.31 -30.03
CA ARG A 547 20.47 9.94 -29.33
C ARG A 547 20.73 9.60 -27.86
N GLY A 548 21.86 8.94 -27.55
CA GLY A 548 22.29 8.66 -26.19
C GLY A 548 22.54 9.91 -25.35
N PHE A 549 23.12 10.98 -25.93
CA PHE A 549 23.27 12.27 -25.28
C PHE A 549 21.88 12.93 -25.06
N GLY A 550 20.98 12.83 -26.04
CA GLY A 550 19.63 13.39 -26.02
C GLY A 550 18.69 12.77 -24.97
N ASN A 551 19.03 11.65 -24.38
CA ASN A 551 18.27 10.99 -23.31
C ASN A 551 18.48 11.61 -21.91
N ARG A 552 19.01 12.82 -21.82
CA ARG A 552 19.19 13.58 -20.58
C ARG A 552 18.17 14.70 -20.47
N SER A 553 17.75 15.00 -19.25
CA SER A 553 16.77 16.06 -18.96
C SER A 553 17.33 17.47 -19.03
N ASP A 554 18.65 17.62 -19.11
CA ASP A 554 19.33 18.93 -19.05
C ASP A 554 20.20 19.13 -20.30
N TYR A 555 19.85 20.17 -21.07
CA TYR A 555 20.58 20.57 -22.27
C TYR A 555 22.08 20.84 -22.02
N LEU A 556 22.41 21.56 -20.93
CA LEU A 556 23.80 21.80 -20.55
C LEU A 556 24.58 20.51 -20.28
N GLU A 557 23.92 19.53 -19.66
CA GLU A 557 24.48 18.20 -19.44
C GLU A 557 24.70 17.46 -20.76
N MET A 558 23.74 17.54 -21.70
CA MET A 558 23.87 16.96 -23.04
C MET A 558 25.08 17.50 -23.78
N VAL A 559 25.20 18.83 -23.86
CA VAL A 559 26.31 19.50 -24.54
C VAL A 559 27.63 19.26 -23.82
N SER A 560 27.64 19.29 -22.48
CA SER A 560 28.85 18.99 -21.69
C SER A 560 29.37 17.57 -21.93
N LEU A 561 28.47 16.59 -22.02
CA LEU A 561 28.85 15.20 -22.33
C LEU A 561 29.38 15.06 -23.75
N MET A 562 28.79 15.76 -24.72
CA MET A 562 29.29 15.78 -26.10
C MET A 562 30.67 16.38 -26.17
N VAL A 563 30.92 17.49 -25.49
CA VAL A 563 32.23 18.16 -25.43
C VAL A 563 33.25 17.30 -24.69
N ALA A 564 32.86 16.67 -23.57
CA ALA A 564 33.75 15.76 -22.83
C ALA A 564 34.17 14.54 -23.69
N GLU A 565 33.22 13.97 -24.43
CA GLU A 565 33.51 12.86 -25.32
C GLU A 565 34.33 13.30 -26.54
N HIS A 566 34.07 14.50 -27.09
CA HIS A 566 34.95 15.08 -28.13
C HIS A 566 36.38 15.23 -27.59
N ASN A 567 36.59 15.85 -26.43
CA ASN A 567 37.92 16.05 -25.85
C ASN A 567 38.62 14.73 -25.53
N ARG A 568 37.86 13.68 -25.19
CA ARG A 568 38.42 12.33 -25.01
C ARG A 568 38.94 11.73 -26.32
N ARG A 569 38.19 11.94 -27.44
CA ARG A 569 38.55 11.39 -28.77
C ARG A 569 39.66 12.19 -29.47
N PHE A 570 39.62 13.48 -29.31
CA PHE A 570 40.47 14.44 -30.02
C PHE A 570 41.34 15.24 -29.04
N ALA A 571 42.11 14.55 -28.20
CA ALA A 571 42.98 15.16 -27.17
C ALA A 571 44.05 16.15 -27.72
N SER A 572 44.36 16.07 -29.02
CA SER A 572 45.27 17.03 -29.69
C SER A 572 44.61 18.34 -30.13
N ASN A 573 43.27 18.41 -30.09
CA ASN A 573 42.50 19.60 -30.44
C ASN A 573 41.24 19.72 -29.53
N PRO A 574 41.44 19.89 -28.22
CA PRO A 574 40.32 19.93 -27.28
C PRO A 574 39.55 21.25 -27.40
N ILE A 575 38.24 21.19 -27.18
CA ILE A 575 37.36 22.37 -27.04
C ILE A 575 37.70 23.03 -25.72
N THR A 576 38.02 24.33 -25.79
CA THR A 576 38.34 25.17 -24.62
C THR A 576 37.04 25.60 -23.92
N GLU A 577 37.16 26.05 -22.68
CA GLU A 577 36.03 26.57 -21.89
C GLU A 577 35.34 27.77 -22.59
N ASP A 578 36.15 28.68 -23.21
CA ASP A 578 35.60 29.82 -23.96
C ASP A 578 34.78 29.36 -25.18
N GLN A 579 35.29 28.39 -25.94
CA GLN A 579 34.56 27.79 -27.07
C GLN A 579 33.29 27.03 -26.62
N PHE A 580 33.37 26.34 -25.49
CA PHE A 580 32.19 25.70 -24.88
C PHE A 580 31.13 26.75 -24.54
N GLN A 581 31.53 27.86 -23.94
CA GLN A 581 30.61 28.94 -23.57
C GLN A 581 30.00 29.63 -24.81
N GLU A 582 30.78 29.83 -25.88
CA GLU A 582 30.27 30.38 -27.16
C GLU A 582 29.23 29.44 -27.78
N ILE A 583 29.48 28.12 -27.79
CA ILE A 583 28.54 27.11 -28.29
C ILE A 583 27.26 27.12 -27.45
N ASN A 584 27.40 27.14 -26.15
CA ASN A 584 26.30 27.18 -25.21
C ASN A 584 25.41 28.41 -25.36
N ASP A 585 26.02 29.58 -25.50
CA ASP A 585 25.31 30.88 -25.64
C ASP A 585 24.60 30.96 -27.02
N ALA A 586 25.24 30.52 -28.08
CA ALA A 586 24.65 30.51 -29.44
C ALA A 586 23.42 29.62 -29.56
N ILE A 587 23.37 28.52 -28.79
CA ILE A 587 22.35 27.49 -28.89
C ILE A 587 21.25 27.65 -27.85
N SER A 588 21.59 28.18 -26.64
CA SER A 588 20.61 28.29 -25.54
C SER A 588 19.40 29.16 -25.90
N GLY A 589 19.58 30.23 -26.68
CA GLY A 589 18.48 31.10 -27.10
C GLY A 589 17.53 30.48 -28.14
N SER A 590 18.05 29.57 -28.97
CA SER A 590 17.25 28.88 -29.98
C SER A 590 16.61 27.61 -29.45
N PHE A 591 17.10 27.08 -28.32
CA PHE A 591 16.59 25.85 -27.72
C PHE A 591 15.18 26.01 -27.15
N ASP A 592 14.88 27.18 -26.56
CA ASP A 592 13.58 27.45 -25.96
C ASP A 592 12.45 27.48 -27.01
N SER A 593 12.75 27.80 -28.28
CA SER A 593 11.76 27.83 -29.38
C SER A 593 11.29 26.45 -29.87
N MET A 594 11.93 25.37 -29.44
CA MET A 594 11.50 24.00 -29.76
C MET A 594 10.51 23.42 -28.77
N PHE A 595 10.24 24.12 -27.66
CA PHE A 595 9.30 23.65 -26.68
C PHE A 595 7.90 24.23 -26.91
N TYR A 596 6.89 23.41 -26.70
CA TYR A 596 5.48 23.78 -26.74
C TYR A 596 4.79 23.35 -25.44
N THR A 597 3.74 24.05 -25.06
CA THR A 597 2.96 23.71 -23.86
C THR A 597 2.07 22.52 -24.08
N ALA A 598 1.82 21.75 -23.01
CA ALA A 598 0.69 20.84 -22.99
C ALA A 598 -0.61 21.62 -23.22
N ASP A 599 -1.48 21.09 -24.08
CA ASP A 599 -2.79 21.65 -24.26
C ASP A 599 -3.50 21.80 -22.91
N GLU A 600 -4.05 22.97 -22.62
CA GLU A 600 -4.79 23.27 -21.39
C GLU A 600 -3.94 23.33 -20.10
N ALA A 601 -2.59 23.32 -20.15
CA ALA A 601 -1.77 23.33 -18.96
C ALA A 601 -1.97 24.61 -18.10
N ALA A 602 -1.86 25.79 -18.72
CA ALA A 602 -2.07 27.04 -18.01
C ALA A 602 -3.51 27.21 -17.51
N GLU A 603 -4.51 26.77 -18.33
CA GLU A 603 -5.91 26.77 -17.94
C GLU A 603 -6.18 25.85 -16.75
N THR A 604 -5.60 24.63 -16.75
CA THR A 604 -5.72 23.69 -15.64
C THR A 604 -5.16 24.27 -14.35
N ILE A 605 -3.99 24.91 -14.40
CA ILE A 605 -3.39 25.53 -13.20
C ILE A 605 -4.24 26.71 -12.71
N GLN A 606 -4.79 27.51 -13.63
CA GLN A 606 -5.69 28.59 -13.26
C GLN A 606 -6.98 28.07 -12.58
N VAL A 607 -7.58 27.01 -13.08
CA VAL A 607 -8.75 26.37 -12.44
C VAL A 607 -8.44 25.89 -11.04
N LEU A 608 -7.25 25.34 -10.81
CA LEU A 608 -6.80 24.97 -9.46
C LEU A 608 -6.71 26.18 -8.54
N LYS A 609 -6.11 27.29 -8.98
CA LYS A 609 -6.02 28.53 -8.19
C LYS A 609 -7.40 29.13 -7.90
N ASP A 610 -8.28 29.16 -8.88
CA ASP A 610 -9.65 29.66 -8.74
C ASP A 610 -10.46 28.80 -7.75
N SER A 611 -10.09 27.52 -7.62
CA SER A 611 -10.66 26.58 -6.62
C SER A 611 -9.97 26.66 -5.24
N GLY A 612 -9.12 27.67 -5.01
CA GLY A 612 -8.43 27.89 -3.74
C GLY A 612 -7.28 26.91 -3.47
N LYS A 613 -6.73 26.24 -4.51
CA LYS A 613 -5.58 25.35 -4.34
C LYS A 613 -4.26 26.13 -4.42
N VAL A 614 -3.30 25.73 -3.62
CA VAL A 614 -1.92 26.19 -3.69
C VAL A 614 -1.20 25.44 -4.81
N THR A 615 -0.47 26.16 -5.67
CA THR A 615 0.21 25.57 -6.81
C THR A 615 1.71 25.81 -6.76
N GLY A 616 2.50 24.82 -7.13
CA GLY A 616 3.95 24.95 -7.13
C GLY A 616 4.60 24.23 -8.31
N LEU A 617 5.82 24.64 -8.61
CA LEU A 617 6.66 24.04 -9.65
C LEU A 617 7.96 23.52 -9.03
N VAL A 618 8.31 22.27 -9.34
CA VAL A 618 9.58 21.65 -8.91
C VAL A 618 10.25 20.98 -10.10
N THR A 619 11.29 21.61 -10.62
CA THR A 619 11.97 21.18 -11.85
C THR A 619 13.47 21.00 -11.67
N THR A 620 14.06 20.10 -12.44
CA THR A 620 15.51 19.92 -12.54
C THR A 620 16.18 20.95 -13.43
N ARG A 621 15.41 21.83 -14.07
CA ARG A 621 15.91 22.88 -14.97
C ARG A 621 16.58 24.02 -14.19
N GLY A 622 17.64 24.60 -14.75
CA GLY A 622 18.33 25.77 -14.18
C GLY A 622 17.45 27.03 -14.20
N ASN A 623 17.57 27.87 -13.17
CA ASN A 623 16.66 29.01 -12.90
C ASN A 623 16.49 29.94 -14.11
N LYS A 624 17.58 30.32 -14.81
CA LYS A 624 17.49 31.25 -15.97
C LYS A 624 16.67 30.69 -17.12
N SER A 625 16.84 29.41 -17.47
CA SER A 625 16.09 28.74 -18.54
C SER A 625 14.64 28.52 -18.11
N ARG A 626 14.42 28.11 -16.87
CA ARG A 626 13.09 27.96 -16.29
C ARG A 626 12.27 29.24 -16.38
N ASP A 627 12.80 30.34 -15.85
CA ASP A 627 12.08 31.62 -15.76
C ASP A 627 11.71 32.13 -17.17
N ARG A 628 12.62 31.98 -18.13
CA ARG A 628 12.36 32.35 -19.50
C ARG A 628 11.26 31.52 -20.17
N LEU A 629 11.25 30.19 -19.93
CA LEU A 629 10.19 29.33 -20.46
C LEU A 629 8.83 29.61 -19.81
N LEU A 630 8.79 29.88 -18.51
CA LEU A 630 7.55 30.24 -17.83
C LEU A 630 6.92 31.50 -18.44
N SER A 631 7.72 32.55 -18.68
CA SER A 631 7.25 33.77 -19.34
C SER A 631 6.85 33.52 -20.81
N LEU A 632 7.61 32.73 -21.55
CA LEU A 632 7.31 32.43 -22.96
C LEU A 632 5.98 31.70 -23.12
N HIS A 633 5.62 30.83 -22.18
CA HIS A 633 4.46 29.97 -22.24
C HIS A 633 3.28 30.43 -21.37
N GLY A 634 3.33 31.63 -20.82
CA GLY A 634 2.21 32.23 -20.10
C GLY A 634 1.93 31.64 -18.71
N PHE A 635 2.95 31.07 -18.06
CA PHE A 635 2.86 30.55 -16.69
C PHE A 635 3.21 31.59 -15.61
N ASP A 636 3.47 32.83 -15.99
CA ASP A 636 3.81 33.91 -15.05
C ASP A 636 2.70 34.10 -14.00
N GLY A 637 3.07 34.01 -12.73
CA GLY A 637 2.16 34.21 -11.59
C GLY A 637 1.20 33.04 -11.31
N LEU A 638 1.32 31.93 -12.05
CA LEU A 638 0.49 30.74 -11.80
C LEU A 638 0.98 29.89 -10.64
N PHE A 639 2.23 30.00 -10.20
CA PHE A 639 2.79 29.21 -9.12
C PHE A 639 3.05 30.05 -7.88
N ASP A 640 2.63 29.56 -6.73
CA ASP A 640 2.87 30.18 -5.42
C ASP A 640 4.28 29.88 -4.91
N VAL A 641 4.89 28.78 -5.36
CA VAL A 641 6.29 28.42 -5.13
C VAL A 641 6.93 27.85 -6.38
N ILE A 642 8.20 28.17 -6.57
CA ILE A 642 9.02 27.56 -7.64
C ILE A 642 10.34 27.11 -7.03
N VAL A 643 10.68 25.84 -7.25
CA VAL A 643 11.95 25.21 -6.89
C VAL A 643 12.63 24.72 -8.17
N GLY A 644 13.77 25.28 -8.49
CA GLY A 644 14.58 24.88 -9.62
C GLY A 644 15.90 24.21 -9.21
N ARG A 645 16.69 23.82 -10.20
CA ARG A 645 17.97 23.13 -10.01
C ARG A 645 18.93 23.85 -9.05
N ASN A 646 18.95 25.18 -9.07
CA ASN A 646 19.89 25.97 -8.28
C ASN A 646 19.41 26.17 -6.83
N ASP A 647 18.18 25.80 -6.50
CA ASP A 647 17.60 25.97 -5.18
C ASP A 647 17.89 24.77 -4.25
N CYS A 648 18.33 23.63 -4.81
CA CYS A 648 18.58 22.41 -4.06
C CYS A 648 19.78 21.64 -4.66
N GLU A 649 20.70 21.16 -3.82
CA GLU A 649 21.85 20.36 -4.25
C GLU A 649 21.46 18.97 -4.76
N GLN A 650 20.38 18.41 -4.22
CA GLN A 650 19.87 17.09 -4.60
C GLN A 650 18.78 17.21 -5.65
N ARG A 651 18.71 16.23 -6.56
CA ARG A 651 17.75 16.20 -7.65
C ARG A 651 16.79 15.02 -7.49
N LYS A 652 15.63 15.08 -8.12
CA LYS A 652 14.74 13.92 -8.27
C LYS A 652 15.53 12.76 -8.91
N PRO A 653 15.33 11.53 -8.48
CA PRO A 653 14.28 10.98 -7.59
C PRO A 653 14.47 11.23 -6.09
N HIS A 654 15.50 11.98 -5.67
CA HIS A 654 15.62 12.33 -4.26
C HIS A 654 14.47 13.27 -3.84
N PRO A 655 13.79 13.04 -2.69
CA PRO A 655 12.60 13.80 -2.31
C PRO A 655 12.85 15.25 -1.90
N LYS A 656 14.09 15.63 -1.64
CA LYS A 656 14.45 16.96 -1.08
C LYS A 656 13.97 18.17 -1.89
N PRO A 657 13.97 18.18 -3.24
CA PRO A 657 13.43 19.31 -3.99
C PRO A 657 11.93 19.53 -3.75
N ILE A 658 11.16 18.45 -3.67
CA ILE A 658 9.72 18.51 -3.38
C ILE A 658 9.50 18.91 -1.91
N ALA A 659 10.27 18.34 -0.98
CA ALA A 659 10.22 18.71 0.44
C ALA A 659 10.50 20.21 0.65
N LEU A 660 11.46 20.77 -0.07
CA LEU A 660 11.76 22.21 -0.03
C LEU A 660 10.58 23.07 -0.56
N ALA A 661 9.85 22.60 -1.57
CA ALA A 661 8.67 23.30 -2.05
C ALA A 661 7.55 23.29 -0.99
N LEU A 662 7.32 22.15 -0.34
CA LEU A 662 6.34 22.03 0.75
C LEU A 662 6.72 22.91 1.95
N GLU A 663 8.02 22.93 2.34
CA GLU A 663 8.52 23.80 3.40
C GLU A 663 8.29 25.28 3.10
N LYS A 664 8.60 25.73 1.89
CA LYS A 664 8.37 27.14 1.45
C LYS A 664 6.89 27.53 1.41
N LEU A 665 5.99 26.56 1.34
CA LEU A 665 4.54 26.75 1.33
C LEU A 665 3.90 26.50 2.72
N ASP A 666 4.68 26.27 3.77
CA ASP A 666 4.24 25.91 5.12
C ASP A 666 3.31 24.68 5.16
N ILE A 667 3.48 23.74 4.22
CA ILE A 667 2.69 22.52 4.14
C ILE A 667 3.30 21.46 5.07
N THR A 668 2.70 21.27 6.22
CA THR A 668 3.16 20.30 7.24
C THR A 668 2.67 18.87 6.97
N ASN A 669 1.57 18.70 6.23
CA ASN A 669 1.04 17.39 5.85
C ASN A 669 1.19 17.13 4.34
N PRO A 670 2.24 16.41 3.90
CA PRO A 670 2.45 16.11 2.48
C PRO A 670 1.33 15.27 1.84
N ARG A 671 0.51 14.55 2.63
CA ARG A 671 -0.60 13.75 2.11
C ARG A 671 -1.72 14.61 1.50
N ARG A 672 -1.79 15.89 1.87
CA ARG A 672 -2.70 16.88 1.28
C ARG A 672 -2.13 17.52 0.01
N ALA A 673 -1.00 17.05 -0.47
CA ALA A 673 -0.36 17.52 -1.68
C ALA A 673 -0.32 16.44 -2.77
N LEU A 674 -0.55 16.86 -4.01
CA LEU A 674 -0.42 16.04 -5.21
C LEU A 674 0.84 16.48 -5.96
N TYR A 675 1.69 15.55 -6.31
CA TYR A 675 2.80 15.78 -7.24
C TYR A 675 2.48 15.23 -8.62
N VAL A 676 2.58 16.07 -9.64
CA VAL A 676 2.24 15.76 -11.03
C VAL A 676 3.52 15.79 -11.87
N GLY A 677 3.86 14.68 -12.51
CA GLY A 677 5.06 14.55 -13.34
C GLY A 677 4.92 13.48 -14.41
N ASP A 678 5.88 13.40 -15.34
CA ASP A 678 5.88 12.47 -16.48
C ASP A 678 6.84 11.28 -16.31
N LEU A 679 7.73 11.33 -15.32
CA LEU A 679 8.72 10.28 -15.08
C LEU A 679 8.35 9.42 -13.86
N GLN A 680 8.11 8.13 -14.12
CA GLN A 680 7.71 7.21 -13.06
C GLN A 680 8.76 7.08 -11.95
N ILE A 681 10.06 7.07 -12.29
CA ILE A 681 11.12 6.94 -11.28
C ILE A 681 11.38 8.28 -10.59
N ASP A 682 11.56 9.35 -11.34
CA ASP A 682 12.00 10.64 -10.80
C ASP A 682 10.86 11.37 -10.07
N ASP A 683 9.69 11.47 -10.69
CA ASP A 683 8.58 12.26 -10.16
C ASP A 683 7.74 11.46 -9.17
N VAL A 684 7.25 10.29 -9.60
CA VAL A 684 6.43 9.44 -8.74
C VAL A 684 7.26 8.90 -7.58
N GLY A 685 8.52 8.51 -7.83
CA GLY A 685 9.43 8.04 -6.79
C GLY A 685 9.70 9.10 -5.71
N ALA A 686 9.99 10.34 -6.11
CA ALA A 686 10.25 11.43 -5.17
C ALA A 686 8.99 11.83 -4.37
N GLY A 687 7.82 11.92 -5.02
CA GLY A 687 6.54 12.21 -4.36
C GLY A 687 6.13 11.11 -3.37
N ASN A 688 6.26 9.86 -3.77
CA ASN A 688 5.97 8.72 -2.91
C ASN A 688 6.86 8.64 -1.67
N ALA A 689 8.14 9.00 -1.79
CA ALA A 689 9.07 9.04 -0.65
C ALA A 689 8.63 10.03 0.44
N LEU A 690 7.86 11.07 0.07
CA LEU A 690 7.26 12.03 0.99
C LEU A 690 5.82 11.66 1.40
N ARG A 691 5.32 10.52 1.00
CA ARG A 691 3.92 10.09 1.21
C ARG A 691 2.87 11.01 0.57
N MET A 692 3.26 11.75 -0.47
CA MET A 692 2.33 12.55 -1.27
C MET A 692 1.49 11.66 -2.18
N LYS A 693 0.34 12.18 -2.63
CA LYS A 693 -0.31 11.65 -3.82
C LYS A 693 0.53 11.99 -5.04
N THR A 694 0.56 11.11 -6.02
CA THR A 694 1.33 11.30 -7.25
C THR A 694 0.47 11.03 -8.47
N ALA A 695 0.60 11.85 -9.50
CA ALA A 695 -0.01 11.63 -10.80
C ALA A 695 1.11 11.51 -11.85
N LEU A 696 1.12 10.39 -12.55
CA LEU A 696 1.96 10.20 -13.73
C LEU A 696 1.18 10.63 -14.97
N VAL A 697 1.72 11.57 -15.73
CA VAL A 697 1.07 12.12 -16.93
C VAL A 697 1.87 11.72 -18.16
N ASN A 698 1.58 10.57 -18.71
CA ASN A 698 2.10 10.09 -20.00
C ASN A 698 1.21 8.97 -20.52
N ASP A 699 1.44 8.53 -21.77
CA ASP A 699 0.76 7.42 -22.43
C ASP A 699 1.59 6.12 -22.44
N ILE A 700 2.69 6.10 -21.67
CA ILE A 700 3.60 4.96 -21.58
C ILE A 700 3.06 3.97 -20.56
N PRO A 701 2.98 2.66 -20.88
CA PRO A 701 2.63 1.66 -19.88
C PRO A 701 3.53 1.74 -18.66
N LEU A 702 2.93 1.60 -17.47
CA LEU A 702 3.69 1.61 -16.23
C LEU A 702 4.77 0.53 -16.24
N ASP A 703 5.98 0.89 -15.85
CA ASP A 703 6.97 -0.11 -15.46
C ASP A 703 6.46 -0.83 -14.22
N PRO A 704 6.15 -2.14 -14.29
CA PRO A 704 5.61 -2.89 -13.16
C PRO A 704 6.56 -2.95 -11.96
N TYR A 705 7.81 -2.52 -12.14
CA TYR A 705 8.86 -2.52 -11.11
C TYR A 705 9.22 -1.12 -10.62
N GLY A 706 8.61 -0.10 -11.22
CA GLY A 706 8.79 1.29 -10.83
C GLY A 706 7.88 1.72 -9.70
N PRO A 707 8.09 2.95 -9.16
CA PRO A 707 7.19 3.56 -8.20
C PRO A 707 5.76 3.64 -8.75
N VAL A 708 4.76 3.23 -7.98
CA VAL A 708 3.36 3.23 -8.42
C VAL A 708 2.76 4.62 -8.17
N PRO A 709 2.21 5.28 -9.20
CA PRO A 709 1.51 6.56 -9.02
C PRO A 709 0.12 6.35 -8.40
N THR A 710 -0.40 7.38 -7.71
CA THR A 710 -1.79 7.40 -7.25
C THR A 710 -2.75 7.48 -8.44
N TYR A 711 -2.37 8.26 -9.45
CA TYR A 711 -3.13 8.43 -10.70
C TYR A 711 -2.21 8.23 -11.90
N HIS A 712 -2.72 7.62 -12.97
CA HIS A 712 -2.05 7.55 -14.27
C HIS A 712 -2.96 8.13 -15.33
N TRP A 713 -2.59 9.26 -15.89
CA TRP A 713 -3.37 10.02 -16.87
C TRP A 713 -2.60 10.19 -18.17
N GLN A 714 -3.30 10.22 -19.30
CA GLN A 714 -2.67 10.50 -20.58
C GLN A 714 -2.34 12.00 -20.78
N ASN A 715 -3.04 12.88 -20.07
CA ASN A 715 -2.87 14.33 -20.11
C ASN A 715 -3.44 14.98 -18.84
N LEU A 716 -3.39 16.31 -18.73
CA LEU A 716 -3.84 17.07 -17.56
C LEU A 716 -5.35 17.25 -17.44
N LYS A 717 -6.16 16.90 -18.44
CA LYS A 717 -7.64 17.09 -18.43
C LYS A 717 -8.36 16.48 -17.21
N PRO A 718 -7.99 15.27 -16.74
CA PRO A 718 -8.61 14.74 -15.54
C PRO A 718 -8.39 15.61 -14.30
N LEU A 719 -7.21 16.23 -14.16
CA LEU A 719 -6.91 17.13 -13.05
C LEU A 719 -7.80 18.39 -13.07
N GLY A 720 -7.94 19.04 -14.24
CA GLY A 720 -8.85 20.17 -14.39
C GLY A 720 -10.30 19.83 -14.06
N ARG A 721 -10.78 18.65 -14.46
CA ARG A 721 -12.16 18.18 -14.17
C ARG A 721 -12.42 17.87 -12.70
N LEU A 722 -11.41 17.46 -11.94
CA LEU A 722 -11.55 17.18 -10.51
C LEU A 722 -11.86 18.45 -9.70
N TYR A 723 -11.49 19.62 -10.20
CA TYR A 723 -11.56 20.90 -9.49
C TYR A 723 -12.40 21.96 -10.21
N SER A 724 -13.00 21.64 -11.36
CA SER A 724 -13.87 22.57 -12.12
C SER A 724 -15.34 22.59 -11.64
N ARG A 725 -15.64 22.07 -10.44
CA ARG A 725 -17.01 22.06 -9.86
C ARG A 725 -17.11 22.95 -8.64
#